data_e04c1351b55029ca9cbc86416f85c443
#
_entry.id   e04c1351b55029ca9cbc86416f85c443
#
_cell.length_a   1.000
_cell.length_b   1.000
_cell.length_c   1.000
_cell.angle_alpha   90.00
_cell.angle_beta   90.00
_cell.angle_gamma   90.00
#
_symmetry.space_group_name_H-M   'P 1'
#
loop_
_entity.id
_entity.type
_entity.pdbx_description
1 polymer ?
#
loop_
_entity_poly.entity_id
_entity_poly.type
_entity_poly.pdbx_seq_one_letter_code
_entity_poly.pdbx_strand_id
1 'polypeptide(L)'
;MFDLTTRDIKFISGVGPQKAAVLNKELEIYSLYDLIYYFPYKYVDRSRIYYIHEIDGNMPYIQLKGEILGFETIGEGRQRRLTAHFSDGTGIVDLVWFQGIKYILGKYKLHEEYIIFGKPTVFNGRINVAHPDIDKPDDLKLSSVGLQPYYNTTEKMKRSFLNSHAIEKMMATVIQQIQEPLPETLSPKILSDHHLMPLTEALRNIHFPTNPDSLRRAQYRLKFEELFYVQLNILRYAKDRQRRYRGYIFERVGDVFNTFYSQNLPFQLTGAQKRVLKEIRNDVGSGRQMNRLLQGDVGSGKTLVALMSMLLALDNGFQACMMAPTEILANQHYETIKELLFGMDIRVELLTGSIKGKKREAILTGLLTGDVKILIGTHAVIEDTVNFSSLGLVVIDEQHRFGVAQRARLWTKNIQPPHVLVMTATPIPRTLQFSLMGARDLSVIQTPPPNRYPIQTEVHTFNEEVIVDAINFEMSRNGQVFLVNNRISNLPELKAMIERHIPDCRIAIGHGQMEPTELEKIIFGFVNYDYDVLIATTIIESGIDIPNANTIIINQAQNFGLSDLHQMRGRVGRSNKKAFCYLLAPPLSSLTPEARRRLQAIENFSDLGSGIHIAMQDLDIRGAGNMLGAEQSGFIADLGYETYQKILSEA
;
A
#
# COMPACT_ATOMS: atom_id res chain seq x y z
N MET A 1 -13.32 -10.41 -39.46
CA MET A 1 -12.57 -10.25 -38.23
C MET A 1 -13.52 -10.34 -37.04
N PHE A 2 -13.34 -11.29 -36.17
CA PHE A 2 -14.20 -11.48 -34.98
C PHE A 2 -13.83 -10.40 -33.95
N ASP A 3 -14.70 -9.42 -33.78
CA ASP A 3 -14.46 -8.31 -32.85
C ASP A 3 -15.13 -8.61 -31.49
N LEU A 4 -14.32 -8.85 -30.48
CA LEU A 4 -14.76 -9.13 -29.13
C LEU A 4 -15.36 -7.92 -28.42
N THR A 5 -14.98 -6.71 -28.82
CA THR A 5 -15.35 -5.46 -28.11
C THR A 5 -16.76 -4.98 -28.48
N THR A 6 -17.23 -5.28 -29.69
CA THR A 6 -18.53 -4.82 -30.19
C THR A 6 -19.68 -5.77 -29.88
N ARG A 7 -19.40 -7.01 -29.48
CA ARG A 7 -20.44 -8.00 -29.16
C ARG A 7 -20.85 -7.95 -27.69
N ASP A 8 -22.11 -7.59 -27.46
CA ASP A 8 -22.73 -7.58 -26.14
C ASP A 8 -22.94 -9.03 -25.63
N ILE A 9 -22.64 -9.25 -24.34
CA ILE A 9 -22.74 -10.55 -23.66
C ILE A 9 -24.15 -11.14 -23.66
N LYS A 10 -25.20 -10.31 -23.82
CA LYS A 10 -26.59 -10.80 -23.88
C LYS A 10 -26.85 -11.75 -25.04
N PHE A 11 -26.01 -11.76 -26.08
CA PHE A 11 -26.11 -12.64 -27.24
C PHE A 11 -25.39 -13.98 -27.06
N ILE A 12 -24.71 -14.20 -25.91
CA ILE A 12 -24.16 -15.52 -25.57
C ILE A 12 -25.32 -16.48 -25.26
N SER A 13 -25.24 -17.69 -25.81
CA SER A 13 -26.20 -18.72 -25.49
C SER A 13 -26.32 -18.99 -23.99
N GLY A 14 -27.53 -18.89 -23.44
CA GLY A 14 -27.80 -19.09 -22.01
C GLY A 14 -27.61 -17.86 -21.11
N VAL A 15 -27.23 -16.69 -21.64
CA VAL A 15 -27.12 -15.44 -20.87
C VAL A 15 -28.43 -14.67 -20.87
N GLY A 16 -28.86 -14.18 -22.01
CA GLY A 16 -30.06 -13.36 -22.15
C GLY A 16 -30.02 -12.02 -21.40
N PRO A 17 -31.01 -11.14 -21.57
CA PRO A 17 -30.97 -9.78 -21.02
C PRO A 17 -30.90 -9.70 -19.49
N GLN A 18 -31.57 -10.62 -18.78
CA GLN A 18 -31.61 -10.59 -17.31
C GLN A 18 -30.27 -10.92 -16.68
N LYS A 19 -29.59 -11.97 -17.15
CA LYS A 19 -28.27 -12.35 -16.65
C LYS A 19 -27.22 -11.35 -17.09
N ALA A 20 -27.30 -10.81 -18.30
CA ALA A 20 -26.42 -9.74 -18.77
C ALA A 20 -26.51 -8.51 -17.86
N ALA A 21 -27.72 -8.08 -17.46
CA ALA A 21 -27.88 -6.97 -16.53
C ALA A 21 -27.23 -7.21 -15.16
N VAL A 22 -27.22 -8.46 -14.67
CA VAL A 22 -26.54 -8.82 -13.43
C VAL A 22 -25.02 -8.78 -13.61
N LEU A 23 -24.49 -9.33 -14.70
CA LEU A 23 -23.05 -9.30 -15.01
C LEU A 23 -22.55 -7.87 -15.19
N ASN A 24 -23.31 -7.02 -15.89
CA ASN A 24 -22.99 -5.61 -16.06
C ASN A 24 -22.89 -4.87 -14.73
N LYS A 25 -23.85 -5.13 -13.81
CA LYS A 25 -23.93 -4.43 -12.52
C LYS A 25 -22.93 -4.92 -11.48
N GLU A 26 -22.69 -6.23 -11.42
CA GLU A 26 -21.89 -6.85 -10.37
C GLU A 26 -20.40 -6.99 -10.74
N LEU A 27 -20.08 -7.11 -12.02
CA LEU A 27 -18.73 -7.36 -12.53
C LEU A 27 -18.28 -6.38 -13.63
N GLU A 28 -19.13 -5.44 -14.01
CA GLU A 28 -18.86 -4.48 -15.11
C GLU A 28 -18.53 -5.16 -16.46
N ILE A 29 -19.07 -6.36 -16.68
CA ILE A 29 -18.88 -7.14 -17.90
C ILE A 29 -19.99 -6.80 -18.88
N TYR A 30 -19.67 -6.13 -19.99
CA TYR A 30 -20.62 -5.68 -21.03
C TYR A 30 -20.40 -6.39 -22.36
N SER A 31 -19.17 -6.74 -22.70
CA SER A 31 -18.76 -7.31 -23.98
C SER A 31 -18.15 -8.70 -23.82
N LEU A 32 -17.97 -9.40 -24.95
CA LEU A 32 -17.21 -10.65 -24.99
C LEU A 32 -15.75 -10.43 -24.57
N TYR A 33 -15.21 -9.24 -24.85
CA TYR A 33 -13.89 -8.84 -24.42
C TYR A 33 -13.80 -8.82 -22.90
N ASP A 34 -14.71 -8.12 -22.22
CA ASP A 34 -14.72 -8.04 -20.76
C ASP A 34 -14.83 -9.43 -20.13
N LEU A 35 -15.65 -10.30 -20.73
CA LEU A 35 -15.80 -11.65 -20.24
C LEU A 35 -14.53 -12.48 -20.38
N ILE A 36 -13.83 -12.44 -21.51
CA ILE A 36 -12.60 -13.25 -21.74
C ILE A 36 -11.42 -12.75 -20.92
N TYR A 37 -11.43 -11.48 -20.47
CA TYR A 37 -10.46 -10.91 -19.55
C TYR A 37 -10.89 -11.02 -18.08
N TYR A 38 -12.02 -11.67 -17.79
CA TYR A 38 -12.42 -12.02 -16.44
C TYR A 38 -11.79 -13.36 -16.04
N PHE A 39 -10.62 -13.31 -15.44
CA PHE A 39 -9.79 -14.48 -15.18
C PHE A 39 -10.23 -15.28 -13.94
N PRO A 40 -10.00 -16.60 -13.92
CA PRO A 40 -10.20 -17.42 -12.73
C PRO A 40 -9.28 -16.99 -11.59
N TYR A 41 -9.80 -17.00 -10.36
CA TYR A 41 -8.98 -16.68 -9.17
C TYR A 41 -8.25 -17.91 -8.63
N LYS A 42 -8.69 -19.11 -8.95
CA LYS A 42 -8.04 -20.37 -8.60
C LYS A 42 -8.34 -21.45 -9.61
N TYR A 43 -7.51 -22.48 -9.59
CA TYR A 43 -7.72 -23.71 -10.35
C TYR A 43 -7.73 -24.89 -9.42
N VAL A 44 -8.53 -25.87 -9.72
CA VAL A 44 -8.65 -27.10 -8.95
C VAL A 44 -8.37 -28.26 -9.86
N ASP A 45 -7.42 -29.10 -9.45
CA ASP A 45 -7.10 -30.32 -10.16
C ASP A 45 -8.20 -31.36 -9.93
N ARG A 46 -8.93 -31.67 -10.99
CA ARG A 46 -9.96 -32.73 -11.02
C ARG A 46 -9.48 -33.96 -11.80
N SER A 47 -8.22 -34.09 -12.09
CA SER A 47 -7.69 -35.25 -12.82
C SER A 47 -7.67 -36.52 -11.98
N ARG A 48 -7.63 -36.40 -10.63
CA ARG A 48 -7.57 -37.54 -9.74
C ARG A 48 -8.89 -37.78 -9.01
N ILE A 49 -9.43 -38.98 -9.16
CA ILE A 49 -10.49 -39.53 -8.31
C ILE A 49 -9.81 -40.31 -7.19
N TYR A 50 -10.11 -39.92 -5.95
CA TYR A 50 -9.62 -40.58 -4.75
C TYR A 50 -10.61 -41.67 -4.33
N TYR A 51 -10.09 -42.69 -3.64
CA TYR A 51 -10.93 -43.61 -2.89
C TYR A 51 -11.18 -43.07 -1.48
N ILE A 52 -12.36 -43.41 -0.90
CA ILE A 52 -12.73 -42.87 0.43
C ILE A 52 -11.74 -43.31 1.51
N HIS A 53 -11.16 -44.50 1.40
CA HIS A 53 -10.15 -44.98 2.35
C HIS A 53 -8.81 -44.22 2.26
N GLU A 54 -8.54 -43.50 1.16
CA GLU A 54 -7.30 -42.72 0.96
C GLU A 54 -7.40 -41.30 1.53
N ILE A 55 -8.61 -40.81 1.86
CA ILE A 55 -8.81 -39.42 2.24
C ILE A 55 -8.74 -39.22 3.75
N ASP A 56 -8.25 -38.04 4.13
CA ASP A 56 -8.30 -37.52 5.50
C ASP A 56 -8.95 -36.13 5.54
N GLY A 57 -9.27 -35.63 6.73
CA GLY A 57 -9.92 -34.34 6.91
C GLY A 57 -9.02 -33.12 6.68
N ASN A 58 -7.72 -33.30 6.43
CA ASN A 58 -6.75 -32.22 6.21
C ASN A 58 -6.40 -32.04 4.73
N MET A 59 -6.89 -32.92 3.87
CA MET A 59 -6.68 -32.83 2.44
C MET A 59 -7.28 -31.54 1.85
N PRO A 60 -6.72 -31.02 0.75
CA PRO A 60 -7.35 -29.97 -0.04
C PRO A 60 -8.66 -30.47 -0.67
N TYR A 61 -9.16 -29.79 -1.67
CA TYR A 61 -10.32 -30.27 -2.42
C TYR A 61 -10.03 -31.63 -3.06
N ILE A 62 -10.97 -32.56 -2.94
CA ILE A 62 -10.90 -33.94 -3.45
C ILE A 62 -12.08 -34.24 -4.35
N GLN A 63 -11.90 -35.23 -5.22
CA GLN A 63 -12.96 -35.79 -6.06
C GLN A 63 -13.14 -37.26 -5.75
N LEU A 64 -14.39 -37.67 -5.48
CA LEU A 64 -14.77 -39.05 -5.20
C LEU A 64 -15.82 -39.51 -6.21
N LYS A 65 -15.80 -40.77 -6.57
CA LYS A 65 -16.81 -41.41 -7.44
C LYS A 65 -17.50 -42.51 -6.65
N GLY A 66 -18.82 -42.49 -6.59
CA GLY A 66 -19.59 -43.47 -5.83
C GLY A 66 -21.10 -43.22 -5.91
N GLU A 67 -21.84 -43.80 -4.97
CA GLU A 67 -23.31 -43.71 -4.91
C GLU A 67 -23.79 -43.16 -3.55
N ILE A 68 -24.98 -42.55 -3.55
CA ILE A 68 -25.68 -42.14 -2.34
C ILE A 68 -26.50 -43.31 -1.80
N LEU A 69 -26.14 -43.77 -0.60
CA LEU A 69 -26.81 -44.91 0.05
C LEU A 69 -28.08 -44.50 0.79
N GLY A 70 -28.16 -43.27 1.28
CA GLY A 70 -29.29 -42.78 2.06
C GLY A 70 -29.21 -41.30 2.37
N PHE A 71 -30.36 -40.70 2.69
CA PHE A 71 -30.49 -39.35 3.19
C PHE A 71 -30.99 -39.32 4.62
N GLU A 72 -30.40 -38.53 5.47
CA GLU A 72 -30.84 -38.27 6.82
C GLU A 72 -30.99 -36.76 7.05
N THR A 73 -32.10 -36.36 7.68
CA THR A 73 -32.33 -34.97 8.05
C THR A 73 -32.18 -34.82 9.55
N ILE A 74 -31.22 -34.02 9.97
CA ILE A 74 -30.88 -33.81 11.39
C ILE A 74 -31.18 -32.36 11.80
N GLY A 75 -31.82 -32.20 12.98
CA GLY A 75 -32.15 -30.90 13.57
C GLY A 75 -33.49 -30.33 13.12
N GLU A 76 -33.97 -29.28 13.80
CA GLU A 76 -35.22 -28.57 13.53
C GLU A 76 -34.99 -27.09 13.30
N GLY A 77 -35.95 -26.47 12.56
CA GLY A 77 -35.93 -25.03 12.29
C GLY A 77 -34.68 -24.54 11.54
N ARG A 78 -34.00 -23.54 12.07
CA ARG A 78 -32.78 -22.95 11.45
C ARG A 78 -31.53 -23.81 11.57
N GLN A 79 -31.52 -24.82 12.42
CA GLN A 79 -30.41 -25.75 12.61
C GLN A 79 -30.57 -27.04 11.80
N ARG A 80 -31.59 -27.11 10.96
CA ARG A 80 -31.87 -28.26 10.10
C ARG A 80 -30.79 -28.41 9.03
N ARG A 81 -30.20 -29.63 8.95
CA ARG A 81 -29.23 -30.01 7.92
C ARG A 81 -29.63 -31.31 7.26
N LEU A 82 -29.30 -31.47 5.99
CA LEU A 82 -29.39 -32.70 5.26
C LEU A 82 -28.03 -33.39 5.22
N THR A 83 -27.95 -34.64 5.54
CA THR A 83 -26.75 -35.49 5.40
C THR A 83 -27.07 -36.58 4.39
N ALA A 84 -26.21 -36.81 3.40
CA ALA A 84 -26.27 -37.95 2.49
C ALA A 84 -25.06 -38.84 2.76
N HIS A 85 -25.29 -40.13 2.96
CA HIS A 85 -24.23 -41.12 3.11
C HIS A 85 -23.77 -41.55 1.72
N PHE A 86 -22.52 -41.20 1.39
CA PHE A 86 -21.92 -41.48 0.10
C PHE A 86 -20.83 -42.54 0.21
N SER A 87 -20.86 -43.54 -0.66
CA SER A 87 -19.92 -44.66 -0.63
C SER A 87 -19.38 -44.98 -2.03
N ASP A 88 -18.10 -45.35 -2.06
CA ASP A 88 -17.43 -45.92 -3.24
C ASP A 88 -17.11 -47.41 -3.08
N GLY A 89 -17.66 -48.05 -2.04
CA GLY A 89 -17.37 -49.43 -1.68
C GLY A 89 -16.14 -49.62 -0.78
N THR A 90 -15.28 -48.61 -0.64
CA THR A 90 -14.08 -48.67 0.23
C THR A 90 -14.29 -47.98 1.58
N GLY A 91 -15.33 -47.13 1.67
CA GLY A 91 -15.68 -46.39 2.88
C GLY A 91 -16.97 -45.61 2.72
N ILE A 92 -17.30 -44.80 3.73
CA ILE A 92 -18.47 -43.90 3.72
C ILE A 92 -18.04 -42.51 4.14
N VAL A 93 -18.51 -41.50 3.40
CA VAL A 93 -18.34 -40.06 3.63
C VAL A 93 -19.72 -39.41 3.74
N ASP A 94 -19.86 -38.46 4.68
CA ASP A 94 -21.11 -37.73 4.84
C ASP A 94 -21.10 -36.44 4.01
N LEU A 95 -22.02 -36.29 3.09
CA LEU A 95 -22.26 -35.07 2.32
C LEU A 95 -23.28 -34.21 3.07
N VAL A 96 -22.96 -32.97 3.40
CA VAL A 96 -23.78 -32.15 4.29
C VAL A 96 -24.23 -30.84 3.65
N TRP A 97 -25.54 -30.57 3.73
CA TRP A 97 -26.13 -29.29 3.29
C TRP A 97 -26.92 -28.61 4.40
N PHE A 98 -26.69 -27.32 4.57
CA PHE A 98 -27.40 -26.48 5.53
C PHE A 98 -28.55 -25.69 4.86
N GLN A 99 -28.59 -25.66 3.52
CA GLN A 99 -29.59 -24.93 2.74
C GLN A 99 -30.02 -25.75 1.50
N GLY A 100 -31.17 -25.44 0.94
CA GLY A 100 -31.62 -26.07 -0.29
C GLY A 100 -32.07 -27.53 -0.16
N ILE A 101 -32.40 -28.02 1.04
CA ILE A 101 -32.68 -29.43 1.33
C ILE A 101 -33.72 -30.05 0.39
N LYS A 102 -34.85 -29.34 0.15
CA LYS A 102 -35.90 -29.85 -0.77
C LYS A 102 -35.41 -30.02 -2.20
N TYR A 103 -34.53 -29.11 -2.64
CA TYR A 103 -33.95 -29.17 -3.98
C TYR A 103 -33.00 -30.36 -4.12
N ILE A 104 -32.14 -30.59 -3.11
CA ILE A 104 -31.19 -31.71 -3.11
C ILE A 104 -31.92 -33.07 -3.15
N LEU A 105 -32.91 -33.23 -2.27
CA LEU A 105 -33.74 -34.47 -2.23
C LEU A 105 -34.49 -34.74 -3.53
N GLY A 106 -34.90 -33.69 -4.25
CA GLY A 106 -35.59 -33.85 -5.54
C GLY A 106 -34.65 -34.07 -6.73
N LYS A 107 -33.39 -33.71 -6.60
CA LYS A 107 -32.41 -33.73 -7.69
C LYS A 107 -31.60 -35.02 -7.74
N TYR A 108 -31.18 -35.56 -6.60
CA TYR A 108 -30.30 -36.72 -6.51
C TYR A 108 -31.05 -37.95 -6.04
N LYS A 109 -30.76 -39.09 -6.66
CA LYS A 109 -31.42 -40.36 -6.39
C LYS A 109 -30.49 -41.31 -5.66
N LEU A 110 -31.05 -42.22 -4.88
CA LEU A 110 -30.31 -43.28 -4.21
C LEU A 110 -29.82 -44.32 -5.24
N HIS A 111 -28.64 -44.88 -4.96
CA HIS A 111 -28.00 -45.93 -5.76
C HIS A 111 -27.76 -45.56 -7.24
N GLU A 112 -27.71 -44.25 -7.54
CA GLU A 112 -27.17 -43.75 -8.82
C GLU A 112 -25.71 -43.33 -8.60
N GLU A 113 -24.87 -43.50 -9.63
CA GLU A 113 -23.48 -43.16 -9.61
C GLU A 113 -23.30 -41.64 -9.80
N TYR A 114 -22.56 -41.03 -8.89
CA TYR A 114 -22.23 -39.59 -8.91
C TYR A 114 -20.73 -39.40 -8.71
N ILE A 115 -20.23 -38.26 -9.21
CA ILE A 115 -18.92 -37.75 -8.90
C ILE A 115 -19.13 -36.53 -8.00
N ILE A 116 -18.57 -36.60 -6.79
CA ILE A 116 -18.60 -35.48 -5.85
C ILE A 116 -17.27 -34.78 -5.82
N PHE A 117 -17.31 -33.48 -5.65
CA PHE A 117 -16.13 -32.64 -5.46
C PHE A 117 -16.34 -31.71 -4.28
N GLY A 118 -15.37 -31.64 -3.38
CA GLY A 118 -15.44 -30.79 -2.18
C GLY A 118 -14.23 -30.91 -1.30
N LYS A 119 -14.22 -30.09 -0.23
CA LYS A 119 -13.16 -30.14 0.78
C LYS A 119 -13.57 -31.08 1.91
N PRO A 120 -12.80 -32.13 2.20
CA PRO A 120 -13.07 -32.99 3.34
C PRO A 120 -12.76 -32.28 4.65
N THR A 121 -13.57 -32.53 5.65
CA THR A 121 -13.38 -32.06 7.03
C THR A 121 -13.75 -33.18 7.99
N VAL A 122 -13.19 -33.21 9.19
CA VAL A 122 -13.57 -34.18 10.22
C VAL A 122 -14.54 -33.52 11.19
N PHE A 123 -15.71 -34.15 11.37
CA PHE A 123 -16.68 -33.74 12.37
C PHE A 123 -17.23 -35.00 13.07
N ASN A 124 -17.19 -35.03 14.40
CA ASN A 124 -17.60 -36.18 15.23
C ASN A 124 -16.94 -37.51 14.80
N GLY A 125 -15.64 -37.45 14.43
CA GLY A 125 -14.87 -38.65 14.05
C GLY A 125 -15.21 -39.20 12.65
N ARG A 126 -16.04 -38.53 11.86
CA ARG A 126 -16.37 -38.89 10.48
C ARG A 126 -15.89 -37.84 9.51
N ILE A 127 -15.52 -38.29 8.31
CA ILE A 127 -15.18 -37.38 7.22
C ILE A 127 -16.48 -36.86 6.61
N ASN A 128 -16.58 -35.52 6.52
CA ASN A 128 -17.71 -34.82 5.95
C ASN A 128 -17.25 -33.92 4.82
N VAL A 129 -18.11 -33.76 3.81
CA VAL A 129 -17.93 -32.77 2.74
C VAL A 129 -19.15 -31.85 2.75
N ALA A 130 -18.96 -30.58 3.11
CA ALA A 130 -20.04 -29.59 3.19
C ALA A 130 -20.28 -28.96 1.82
N HIS A 131 -21.55 -28.91 1.42
CA HIS A 131 -22.00 -28.34 0.14
C HIS A 131 -21.16 -28.81 -1.06
N PRO A 132 -20.99 -30.13 -1.28
CA PRO A 132 -20.20 -30.62 -2.41
C PRO A 132 -20.85 -30.25 -3.74
N ASP A 133 -20.01 -30.06 -4.76
CA ASP A 133 -20.48 -30.13 -6.16
C ASP A 133 -20.75 -31.60 -6.49
N ILE A 134 -21.88 -31.89 -7.09
CA ILE A 134 -22.25 -33.24 -7.50
C ILE A 134 -22.61 -33.24 -8.98
N ASP A 135 -21.91 -34.05 -9.76
CA ASP A 135 -22.06 -34.20 -11.19
C ASP A 135 -22.40 -35.68 -11.53
N LYS A 136 -23.12 -35.88 -12.61
CA LYS A 136 -23.25 -37.25 -13.18
C LYS A 136 -22.00 -37.57 -14.00
N PRO A 137 -21.57 -38.84 -14.04
CA PRO A 137 -20.36 -39.23 -14.78
C PRO A 137 -20.40 -38.84 -16.28
N ASP A 138 -21.58 -38.78 -16.87
CA ASP A 138 -21.78 -38.42 -18.28
C ASP A 138 -21.70 -36.89 -18.55
N ASP A 139 -21.95 -36.08 -17.55
CA ASP A 139 -21.91 -34.61 -17.67
C ASP A 139 -20.46 -34.04 -17.61
N LEU A 140 -19.48 -34.84 -17.18
CA LEU A 140 -18.09 -34.45 -16.99
C LEU A 140 -17.23 -34.43 -18.26
N LYS A 141 -17.80 -34.70 -19.44
CA LYS A 141 -17.05 -34.79 -20.71
C LYS A 141 -16.30 -33.53 -21.15
N LEU A 142 -16.58 -32.37 -20.58
CA LEU A 142 -15.90 -31.09 -20.90
C LEU A 142 -14.79 -30.67 -19.91
N SER A 143 -14.77 -31.24 -18.71
CA SER A 143 -13.82 -30.82 -17.66
C SER A 143 -12.98 -31.96 -17.06
N SER A 144 -13.04 -33.14 -17.62
CA SER A 144 -12.51 -34.36 -16.99
C SER A 144 -11.00 -34.58 -17.11
N VAL A 145 -10.29 -33.69 -17.78
CA VAL A 145 -8.82 -33.83 -17.93
C VAL A 145 -8.17 -32.49 -17.69
N GLY A 146 -7.97 -32.12 -16.41
CA GLY A 146 -7.16 -30.96 -16.14
C GLY A 146 -7.61 -30.10 -14.96
N LEU A 147 -7.07 -28.90 -14.95
CA LEU A 147 -7.29 -27.88 -13.95
C LEU A 147 -8.60 -27.13 -14.24
N GLN A 148 -9.62 -27.33 -13.41
CA GLN A 148 -10.89 -26.60 -13.55
C GLN A 148 -10.76 -25.18 -13.02
N PRO A 149 -11.16 -24.16 -13.81
CA PRO A 149 -11.12 -22.76 -13.39
C PRO A 149 -12.28 -22.44 -12.43
N TYR A 150 -12.01 -21.62 -11.41
CA TYR A 150 -13.00 -21.06 -10.51
C TYR A 150 -13.02 -19.54 -10.64
N TYR A 151 -14.22 -18.98 -10.84
CA TYR A 151 -14.46 -17.55 -11.00
C TYR A 151 -15.11 -16.96 -9.77
N ASN A 152 -14.73 -15.73 -9.41
CA ASN A 152 -15.36 -15.00 -8.34
C ASN A 152 -16.83 -14.71 -8.68
N THR A 153 -17.71 -14.83 -7.69
CA THR A 153 -19.14 -14.57 -7.85
C THR A 153 -19.70 -13.92 -6.60
N THR A 154 -20.61 -12.97 -6.79
CA THR A 154 -21.30 -12.32 -5.67
C THR A 154 -22.51 -13.17 -5.23
N GLU A 155 -23.01 -12.92 -4.00
CA GLU A 155 -24.24 -13.58 -3.52
C GLU A 155 -25.46 -13.30 -4.42
N LYS A 156 -25.48 -12.12 -5.03
CA LYS A 156 -26.54 -11.71 -5.97
C LYS A 156 -26.47 -12.50 -7.27
N MET A 157 -25.26 -12.74 -7.77
CA MET A 157 -25.02 -13.59 -8.94
C MET A 157 -25.48 -15.03 -8.69
N LYS A 158 -25.14 -15.61 -7.54
CA LYS A 158 -25.57 -16.97 -7.16
C LYS A 158 -27.09 -17.10 -7.11
N ARG A 159 -27.80 -16.10 -6.58
CA ARG A 159 -29.28 -16.05 -6.59
C ARG A 159 -29.86 -15.97 -7.99
N SER A 160 -29.12 -15.44 -8.96
CA SER A 160 -29.49 -15.35 -10.38
C SER A 160 -28.98 -16.55 -11.20
N PHE A 161 -28.56 -17.64 -10.55
CA PHE A 161 -27.95 -18.83 -11.17
C PHE A 161 -26.69 -18.55 -11.98
N LEU A 162 -25.93 -17.48 -11.59
CA LEU A 162 -24.64 -17.11 -12.15
C LEU A 162 -23.52 -17.52 -11.18
N ASN A 163 -23.37 -18.80 -10.93
CA ASN A 163 -22.26 -19.37 -10.17
C ASN A 163 -21.00 -19.53 -11.05
N SER A 164 -19.89 -19.93 -10.46
CA SER A 164 -18.61 -20.15 -11.17
C SER A 164 -18.75 -21.09 -12.38
N HIS A 165 -19.54 -22.16 -12.26
CA HIS A 165 -19.76 -23.10 -13.34
C HIS A 165 -20.60 -22.52 -14.51
N ALA A 166 -21.53 -21.61 -14.21
CA ALA A 166 -22.26 -20.89 -15.25
C ALA A 166 -21.32 -19.95 -16.04
N ILE A 167 -20.37 -19.28 -15.35
CA ILE A 167 -19.36 -18.46 -16.01
C ILE A 167 -18.40 -19.32 -16.84
N GLU A 168 -17.98 -20.48 -16.33
CA GLU A 168 -17.15 -21.44 -17.06
C GLU A 168 -17.81 -21.87 -18.37
N LYS A 169 -19.11 -22.19 -18.34
CA LYS A 169 -19.88 -22.56 -19.55
C LYS A 169 -19.95 -21.41 -20.56
N MET A 170 -20.21 -20.20 -20.10
CA MET A 170 -20.20 -19.03 -20.97
C MET A 170 -18.84 -18.82 -21.61
N MET A 171 -17.76 -18.95 -20.81
CA MET A 171 -16.38 -18.83 -21.27
C MET A 171 -16.04 -19.89 -22.34
N ALA A 172 -16.44 -21.14 -22.12
CA ALA A 172 -16.26 -22.21 -23.10
C ALA A 172 -16.94 -21.87 -24.42
N THR A 173 -18.18 -21.34 -24.37
CA THR A 173 -18.92 -20.92 -25.55
C THR A 173 -18.21 -19.80 -26.32
N VAL A 174 -17.67 -18.81 -25.61
CA VAL A 174 -16.95 -17.68 -26.24
C VAL A 174 -15.64 -18.17 -26.86
N ILE A 175 -14.87 -18.99 -26.16
CA ILE A 175 -13.58 -19.49 -26.66
C ILE A 175 -13.75 -20.36 -27.89
N GLN A 176 -14.82 -21.18 -27.97
CA GLN A 176 -15.15 -21.97 -29.15
C GLN A 176 -15.52 -21.11 -30.38
N GLN A 177 -16.05 -19.90 -30.17
CA GLN A 177 -16.38 -18.97 -31.26
C GLN A 177 -15.14 -18.28 -31.83
N ILE A 178 -14.01 -18.30 -31.14
CA ILE A 178 -12.74 -17.72 -31.61
C ILE A 178 -12.07 -18.71 -32.58
N GLN A 179 -12.45 -18.62 -33.85
CA GLN A 179 -11.91 -19.49 -34.92
C GLN A 179 -10.59 -18.95 -35.49
N GLU A 180 -10.43 -17.61 -35.56
CA GLU A 180 -9.23 -16.94 -36.02
C GLU A 180 -8.38 -16.45 -34.83
N PRO A 181 -7.03 -16.39 -34.95
CA PRO A 181 -6.20 -15.77 -33.93
C PRO A 181 -6.61 -14.34 -33.67
N LEU A 182 -6.72 -13.97 -32.41
CA LEU A 182 -6.94 -12.59 -32.00
C LEU A 182 -5.74 -11.73 -32.39
N PRO A 183 -5.93 -10.44 -32.67
CA PRO A 183 -4.84 -9.53 -32.94
C PRO A 183 -3.83 -9.55 -31.78
N GLU A 184 -2.56 -9.79 -32.10
CA GLU A 184 -1.49 -9.81 -31.11
C GLU A 184 -1.23 -8.39 -30.60
N THR A 185 -1.05 -8.27 -29.31
CA THR A 185 -0.85 -7.00 -28.63
C THR A 185 0.63 -6.64 -28.43
N LEU A 186 1.52 -7.64 -28.43
CA LEU A 186 2.96 -7.45 -28.32
C LEU A 186 3.64 -7.66 -29.67
N SER A 187 4.77 -6.98 -29.89
CA SER A 187 5.54 -7.15 -31.15
C SER A 187 6.13 -8.56 -31.27
N PRO A 188 6.32 -9.07 -32.49
CA PRO A 188 6.95 -10.39 -32.70
C PRO A 188 8.32 -10.51 -32.04
N LYS A 189 9.07 -9.41 -31.97
CA LYS A 189 10.37 -9.35 -31.34
C LYS A 189 10.27 -9.62 -29.83
N ILE A 190 9.35 -8.95 -29.13
CA ILE A 190 9.12 -9.14 -27.70
C ILE A 190 8.69 -10.59 -27.40
N LEU A 191 7.79 -11.14 -28.21
CA LEU A 191 7.35 -12.53 -28.06
C LEU A 191 8.52 -13.51 -28.18
N SER A 192 9.40 -13.30 -29.16
CA SER A 192 10.58 -14.14 -29.39
C SER A 192 11.61 -14.01 -28.30
N ASP A 193 12.00 -12.77 -27.95
CA ASP A 193 13.08 -12.48 -27.00
C ASP A 193 12.76 -13.01 -25.59
N HIS A 194 11.49 -12.98 -25.20
CA HIS A 194 11.02 -13.42 -23.88
C HIS A 194 10.29 -14.78 -23.90
N HIS A 195 10.31 -15.49 -25.02
CA HIS A 195 9.66 -16.80 -25.19
C HIS A 195 8.20 -16.82 -24.73
N LEU A 196 7.46 -15.76 -25.06
CA LEU A 196 6.09 -15.58 -24.61
C LEU A 196 5.09 -16.38 -25.48
N MET A 197 4.08 -16.92 -24.84
CA MET A 197 2.95 -17.57 -25.50
C MET A 197 2.14 -16.56 -26.33
N PRO A 198 1.66 -16.88 -27.55
CA PRO A 198 0.77 -16.01 -28.31
C PRO A 198 -0.52 -15.68 -27.53
N LEU A 199 -1.09 -14.48 -27.74
CA LEU A 199 -2.26 -14.00 -26.96
C LEU A 199 -3.44 -14.97 -26.99
N THR A 200 -3.82 -15.45 -28.18
CA THR A 200 -4.97 -16.37 -28.33
C THR A 200 -4.76 -17.68 -27.57
N GLU A 201 -3.55 -18.22 -27.62
CA GLU A 201 -3.19 -19.42 -26.89
C GLU A 201 -3.17 -19.17 -25.38
N ALA A 202 -2.65 -18.03 -24.95
CA ALA A 202 -2.63 -17.62 -23.54
C ALA A 202 -4.06 -17.48 -22.98
N LEU A 203 -4.96 -16.80 -23.71
CA LEU A 203 -6.36 -16.65 -23.31
C LEU A 203 -7.13 -17.99 -23.28
N ARG A 204 -6.81 -18.93 -24.17
CA ARG A 204 -7.38 -20.29 -24.07
C ARG A 204 -6.88 -21.04 -22.85
N ASN A 205 -5.58 -21.03 -22.61
CA ASN A 205 -4.96 -21.77 -21.51
C ASN A 205 -5.18 -21.14 -20.13
N ILE A 206 -5.47 -19.85 -20.02
CA ILE A 206 -5.84 -19.23 -18.73
C ILE A 206 -7.24 -19.70 -18.28
N HIS A 207 -8.15 -20.00 -19.20
CA HIS A 207 -9.49 -20.46 -18.87
C HIS A 207 -9.59 -22.00 -18.87
N PHE A 208 -8.94 -22.66 -19.83
CA PHE A 208 -8.98 -24.11 -20.00
C PHE A 208 -7.57 -24.64 -20.25
N PRO A 209 -6.73 -24.69 -19.20
CA PRO A 209 -5.34 -25.14 -19.34
C PRO A 209 -5.29 -26.62 -19.68
N THR A 210 -4.45 -26.96 -20.67
CA THR A 210 -4.22 -28.35 -21.07
C THR A 210 -3.36 -29.11 -20.05
N ASN A 211 -2.49 -28.41 -19.34
CA ASN A 211 -1.64 -28.93 -18.27
C ASN A 211 -1.12 -27.78 -17.39
N PRO A 212 -0.52 -28.08 -16.21
CA PRO A 212 0.01 -27.04 -15.31
C PRO A 212 1.07 -26.13 -15.92
N ASP A 213 1.87 -26.63 -16.87
CA ASP A 213 2.89 -25.84 -17.54
C ASP A 213 2.27 -24.81 -18.51
N SER A 214 1.29 -25.23 -19.29
CA SER A 214 0.57 -24.31 -20.20
C SER A 214 -0.16 -23.22 -19.43
N LEU A 215 -0.73 -23.53 -18.25
CA LEU A 215 -1.31 -22.53 -17.37
C LEU A 215 -0.26 -21.52 -16.88
N ARG A 216 0.88 -21.99 -16.40
CA ARG A 216 1.97 -21.13 -15.91
C ARG A 216 2.49 -20.21 -17.02
N ARG A 217 2.67 -20.72 -18.24
CA ARG A 217 3.10 -19.93 -19.40
C ARG A 217 2.04 -18.89 -19.80
N ALA A 218 0.75 -19.25 -19.78
CA ALA A 218 -0.35 -18.33 -20.04
C ALA A 218 -0.41 -17.20 -19.00
N GLN A 219 -0.32 -17.55 -17.72
CA GLN A 219 -0.25 -16.57 -16.63
C GLN A 219 0.94 -15.63 -16.78
N TYR A 220 2.12 -16.17 -17.08
CA TYR A 220 3.33 -15.37 -17.30
C TYR A 220 3.14 -14.38 -18.45
N ARG A 221 2.61 -14.84 -19.60
CA ARG A 221 2.34 -14.00 -20.77
C ARG A 221 1.39 -12.83 -20.46
N LEU A 222 0.28 -13.12 -19.79
CA LEU A 222 -0.72 -12.09 -19.48
C LEU A 222 -0.21 -11.10 -18.43
N LYS A 223 0.51 -11.58 -17.41
CA LYS A 223 1.17 -10.72 -16.42
C LYS A 223 2.24 -9.84 -17.04
N PHE A 224 3.07 -10.38 -17.93
CA PHE A 224 4.08 -9.63 -18.67
C PHE A 224 3.42 -8.50 -19.47
N GLU A 225 2.38 -8.80 -20.22
CA GLU A 225 1.66 -7.81 -21.02
C GLU A 225 1.10 -6.67 -20.19
N GLU A 226 0.40 -7.01 -19.09
CA GLU A 226 -0.17 -6.00 -18.18
C GLU A 226 0.93 -5.06 -17.66
N LEU A 227 2.04 -5.61 -17.17
CA LEU A 227 3.15 -4.82 -16.66
C LEU A 227 3.89 -4.03 -17.74
N PHE A 228 4.04 -4.60 -18.93
CA PHE A 228 4.66 -3.92 -20.08
C PHE A 228 3.87 -2.66 -20.46
N TYR A 229 2.55 -2.75 -20.57
CA TYR A 229 1.73 -1.59 -20.90
C TYR A 229 1.68 -0.55 -19.78
N VAL A 230 1.67 -0.98 -18.52
CA VAL A 230 1.81 -0.06 -17.37
C VAL A 230 3.12 0.70 -17.49
N GLN A 231 4.23 0.01 -17.72
CA GLN A 231 5.55 0.63 -17.86
C GLN A 231 5.62 1.55 -19.08
N LEU A 232 5.08 1.13 -20.21
CA LEU A 232 5.04 1.94 -21.44
C LEU A 232 4.25 3.23 -21.25
N ASN A 233 3.11 3.18 -20.58
CA ASN A 233 2.30 4.37 -20.26
C ASN A 233 3.06 5.31 -19.31
N ILE A 234 3.74 4.78 -18.31
CA ILE A 234 4.58 5.56 -17.39
C ILE A 234 5.68 6.30 -18.16
N LEU A 235 6.41 5.59 -19.01
CA LEU A 235 7.49 6.17 -19.82
C LEU A 235 6.97 7.22 -20.83
N ARG A 236 5.82 6.96 -21.45
CA ARG A 236 5.16 7.91 -22.34
C ARG A 236 4.79 9.19 -21.58
N TYR A 237 4.17 9.06 -20.41
CA TYR A 237 3.82 10.20 -19.57
C TYR A 237 5.05 11.00 -19.12
N ALA A 238 6.13 10.30 -18.73
CA ALA A 238 7.40 10.93 -18.37
C ALA A 238 7.98 11.77 -19.52
N LYS A 239 8.01 11.18 -20.73
CA LYS A 239 8.53 11.84 -21.93
C LYS A 239 7.70 13.04 -22.37
N ASP A 240 6.37 12.92 -22.29
CA ASP A 240 5.45 14.03 -22.60
C ASP A 240 5.62 15.19 -21.61
N ARG A 241 5.80 14.91 -20.33
CA ARG A 241 6.07 15.91 -19.31
C ARG A 241 7.39 16.64 -19.58
N GLN A 242 8.46 15.90 -19.85
CA GLN A 242 9.78 16.47 -20.15
C GLN A 242 9.76 17.40 -21.37
N ARG A 243 8.87 17.15 -22.33
CA ARG A 243 8.70 18.01 -23.51
C ARG A 243 7.87 19.28 -23.24
N ARG A 244 6.91 19.22 -22.30
CA ARG A 244 5.95 20.30 -22.05
C ARG A 244 6.48 21.40 -21.14
N TYR A 245 7.32 21.07 -20.16
CA TYR A 245 7.73 22.02 -19.12
C TYR A 245 9.23 22.34 -19.22
N ARG A 246 9.51 23.56 -19.70
CA ARG A 246 10.83 24.18 -19.56
C ARG A 246 11.00 24.63 -18.11
N GLY A 247 12.22 24.54 -17.59
CA GLY A 247 12.58 24.98 -16.25
C GLY A 247 13.65 26.07 -16.30
N TYR A 248 13.79 26.79 -15.21
CA TYR A 248 14.93 27.67 -15.02
C TYR A 248 16.24 26.88 -15.07
N ILE A 249 17.33 27.51 -15.50
CA ILE A 249 18.64 26.89 -15.55
C ILE A 249 19.48 27.46 -14.40
N PHE A 250 19.91 26.60 -13.48
CA PHE A 250 20.86 26.97 -12.43
C PHE A 250 22.26 26.58 -12.90
N GLU A 251 22.95 27.53 -13.54
CA GLU A 251 24.21 27.27 -14.24
C GLU A 251 25.38 27.10 -13.27
N ARG A 252 25.40 27.86 -12.16
CA ARG A 252 26.55 27.94 -11.28
C ARG A 252 26.28 27.49 -9.85
N VAL A 253 27.31 26.97 -9.23
CA VAL A 253 27.43 26.83 -7.78
C VAL A 253 28.27 28.02 -7.33
N GLY A 254 27.65 28.96 -6.63
CA GLY A 254 28.25 30.24 -6.29
C GLY A 254 28.73 30.30 -4.82
N ASP A 255 28.91 31.52 -4.37
CA ASP A 255 29.52 31.80 -3.05
C ASP A 255 28.60 31.39 -1.89
N VAL A 256 27.28 31.52 -2.05
CA VAL A 256 26.33 31.17 -0.99
C VAL A 256 26.42 29.67 -0.66
N PHE A 257 26.36 28.82 -1.70
CA PHE A 257 26.49 27.38 -1.54
C PHE A 257 27.86 26.97 -0.98
N ASN A 258 28.93 27.53 -1.54
CA ASN A 258 30.29 27.19 -1.14
C ASN A 258 30.62 27.65 0.28
N THR A 259 30.16 28.82 0.69
CA THR A 259 30.32 29.31 2.07
C THR A 259 29.60 28.42 3.07
N PHE A 260 28.35 28.05 2.75
CA PHE A 260 27.61 27.11 3.59
C PHE A 260 28.34 25.76 3.70
N TYR A 261 28.78 25.22 2.58
CA TYR A 261 29.46 23.92 2.54
C TYR A 261 30.76 23.90 3.34
N SER A 262 31.53 24.98 3.31
CA SER A 262 32.86 25.08 3.96
C SER A 262 32.79 25.52 5.42
N GLN A 263 31.81 26.35 5.82
CA GLN A 263 31.79 27.00 7.12
C GLN A 263 30.63 26.64 8.02
N ASN A 264 29.44 26.38 7.43
CA ASN A 264 28.20 26.20 8.19
C ASN A 264 27.73 24.77 8.26
N LEU A 265 28.33 23.85 7.49
CA LEU A 265 27.89 22.45 7.48
C LEU A 265 28.19 21.80 8.85
N PRO A 266 27.16 21.29 9.57
CA PRO A 266 27.36 20.80 10.95
C PRO A 266 28.13 19.47 11.01
N PHE A 267 28.19 18.73 9.89
CA PHE A 267 28.91 17.46 9.75
C PHE A 267 29.18 17.16 8.27
N GLN A 268 30.08 16.22 8.02
CA GLN A 268 30.37 15.81 6.65
C GLN A 268 29.15 15.10 6.01
N LEU A 269 28.86 15.46 4.77
CA LEU A 269 27.80 14.80 3.99
C LEU A 269 28.13 13.33 3.76
N THR A 270 27.12 12.48 3.92
CA THR A 270 27.22 11.07 3.55
C THR A 270 27.34 10.91 2.03
N GLY A 271 27.86 9.76 1.58
CA GLY A 271 27.93 9.44 0.15
C GLY A 271 26.58 9.50 -0.57
N ALA A 272 25.50 9.08 0.12
CA ALA A 272 24.14 9.16 -0.42
C ALA A 272 23.66 10.60 -0.59
N GLN A 273 23.90 11.48 0.38
CA GLN A 273 23.55 12.90 0.29
C GLN A 273 24.31 13.60 -0.83
N LYS A 274 25.62 13.33 -0.98
CA LYS A 274 26.45 13.88 -2.09
C LYS A 274 25.92 13.44 -3.45
N ARG A 275 25.55 12.17 -3.58
CA ARG A 275 24.95 11.64 -4.82
C ARG A 275 23.65 12.36 -5.16
N VAL A 276 22.75 12.48 -4.20
CA VAL A 276 21.45 13.15 -4.39
C VAL A 276 21.61 14.62 -4.78
N LEU A 277 22.51 15.34 -4.13
CA LEU A 277 22.81 16.73 -4.50
C LEU A 277 23.34 16.85 -5.93
N LYS A 278 24.15 15.88 -6.38
CA LYS A 278 24.62 15.82 -7.76
C LYS A 278 23.47 15.54 -8.75
N GLU A 279 22.55 14.66 -8.42
CA GLU A 279 21.34 14.40 -9.20
C GLU A 279 20.47 15.66 -9.32
N ILE A 280 20.21 16.35 -8.21
CA ILE A 280 19.45 17.61 -8.20
C ILE A 280 20.15 18.68 -9.05
N ARG A 281 21.46 18.83 -8.92
CA ARG A 281 22.23 19.79 -9.72
C ARG A 281 22.12 19.51 -11.22
N ASN A 282 22.20 18.24 -11.62
CA ASN A 282 22.03 17.85 -13.02
C ASN A 282 20.63 18.22 -13.54
N ASP A 283 19.59 17.98 -12.74
CA ASP A 283 18.22 18.31 -13.12
C ASP A 283 18.03 19.81 -13.32
N VAL A 284 18.40 20.62 -12.33
CA VAL A 284 18.20 22.09 -12.38
C VAL A 284 19.10 22.77 -13.41
N GLY A 285 20.17 22.13 -13.85
CA GLY A 285 21.04 22.60 -14.94
C GLY A 285 20.58 22.18 -16.34
N SER A 286 19.57 21.29 -16.45
CA SER A 286 19.17 20.68 -17.73
C SER A 286 18.28 21.54 -18.63
N GLY A 287 17.77 22.68 -18.16
CA GLY A 287 16.76 23.49 -18.84
C GLY A 287 15.35 22.92 -18.81
N ARG A 288 15.14 21.85 -18.06
CA ARG A 288 13.83 21.21 -17.82
C ARG A 288 13.40 21.44 -16.37
N GLN A 289 12.10 21.53 -16.14
CA GLN A 289 11.60 21.62 -14.78
C GLN A 289 11.94 20.34 -14.00
N MET A 290 12.73 20.47 -12.93
CA MET A 290 12.91 19.40 -11.97
C MET A 290 11.60 19.13 -11.22
N ASN A 291 11.21 17.87 -11.13
CA ASN A 291 10.15 17.41 -10.24
C ASN A 291 10.63 16.10 -9.62
N ARG A 292 11.37 16.22 -8.52
CA ARG A 292 12.07 15.12 -7.89
C ARG A 292 11.48 14.78 -6.53
N LEU A 293 11.37 13.48 -6.24
CA LEU A 293 10.98 12.95 -4.95
C LEU A 293 12.24 12.50 -4.20
N LEU A 294 12.47 13.09 -3.05
CA LEU A 294 13.54 12.75 -2.12
C LEU A 294 12.99 11.89 -0.99
N GLN A 295 13.28 10.62 -1.03
CA GLN A 295 12.90 9.67 0.00
C GLN A 295 14.07 9.40 0.94
N GLY A 296 13.79 9.32 2.23
CA GLY A 296 14.77 8.91 3.23
C GLY A 296 14.11 8.83 4.60
N ASP A 297 14.61 7.95 5.44
CA ASP A 297 14.12 7.80 6.81
C ASP A 297 14.20 9.11 7.59
N VAL A 298 13.47 9.20 8.68
CA VAL A 298 13.54 10.35 9.58
C VAL A 298 14.97 10.49 10.10
N GLY A 299 15.52 11.72 9.97
CA GLY A 299 16.91 12.00 10.36
C GLY A 299 17.97 11.58 9.34
N SER A 300 17.61 11.13 8.15
CA SER A 300 18.57 10.87 7.06
C SER A 300 19.20 12.13 6.45
N GLY A 301 18.79 13.32 6.93
CA GLY A 301 19.32 14.61 6.48
C GLY A 301 18.65 15.17 5.23
N LYS A 302 17.40 14.80 4.94
CA LYS A 302 16.60 15.36 3.83
C LYS A 302 16.53 16.89 3.87
N THR A 303 16.30 17.46 5.06
CA THR A 303 16.20 18.91 5.26
C THR A 303 17.51 19.61 4.87
N LEU A 304 18.65 19.00 5.16
CA LEU A 304 19.96 19.55 4.78
C LEU A 304 20.15 19.54 3.25
N VAL A 305 19.77 18.46 2.58
CA VAL A 305 19.79 18.37 1.11
C VAL A 305 18.84 19.39 0.48
N ALA A 306 17.67 19.59 1.06
CA ALA A 306 16.71 20.60 0.62
C ALA A 306 17.26 22.02 0.79
N LEU A 307 17.86 22.33 1.95
CA LEU A 307 18.50 23.62 2.20
C LEU A 307 19.60 23.89 1.17
N MET A 308 20.51 22.94 0.97
CA MET A 308 21.59 23.11 -0.02
C MET A 308 21.06 23.30 -1.44
N SER A 309 19.95 22.68 -1.78
CA SER A 309 19.26 22.89 -3.07
C SER A 309 18.65 24.32 -3.16
N MET A 310 18.11 24.83 -2.06
CA MET A 310 17.61 26.22 -2.00
C MET A 310 18.77 27.22 -2.13
N LEU A 311 19.92 26.96 -1.50
CA LEU A 311 21.11 27.82 -1.65
C LEU A 311 21.64 27.86 -3.09
N LEU A 312 21.52 26.74 -3.79
CA LEU A 312 21.84 26.70 -5.23
C LEU A 312 20.90 27.59 -6.05
N ALA A 313 19.62 27.66 -5.70
CA ALA A 313 18.68 28.60 -6.33
C ALA A 313 19.06 30.06 -6.04
N LEU A 314 19.45 30.36 -4.81
CA LEU A 314 19.90 31.70 -4.42
C LEU A 314 21.15 32.16 -5.20
N ASP A 315 22.12 31.29 -5.38
CA ASP A 315 23.31 31.56 -6.19
C ASP A 315 23.02 31.91 -7.66
N ASN A 316 21.87 31.49 -8.16
CA ASN A 316 21.39 31.78 -9.53
C ASN A 316 20.36 32.91 -9.58
N GLY A 317 20.22 33.68 -8.50
CA GLY A 317 19.36 34.87 -8.44
C GLY A 317 17.87 34.57 -8.20
N PHE A 318 17.53 33.37 -7.78
CA PHE A 318 16.16 32.96 -7.49
C PHE A 318 15.87 32.92 -5.99
N GLN A 319 14.59 33.07 -5.65
CA GLN A 319 14.07 32.80 -4.32
C GLN A 319 13.68 31.33 -4.20
N ALA A 320 13.63 30.82 -2.97
CA ALA A 320 13.20 29.47 -2.65
C ALA A 320 12.07 29.48 -1.62
N CYS A 321 11.22 28.46 -1.68
CA CYS A 321 10.12 28.27 -0.75
C CYS A 321 10.12 26.84 -0.21
N MET A 322 9.85 26.70 1.09
CA MET A 322 9.62 25.39 1.72
C MET A 322 8.23 25.35 2.33
N MET A 323 7.46 24.33 1.96
CA MET A 323 6.11 24.10 2.46
C MET A 323 6.10 22.91 3.41
N ALA A 324 5.50 23.09 4.58
CA ALA A 324 5.24 22.06 5.56
C ALA A 324 3.73 21.86 5.77
N PRO A 325 3.27 20.65 6.13
CA PRO A 325 1.85 20.36 6.29
C PRO A 325 1.20 20.99 7.54
N THR A 326 1.99 21.33 8.55
CA THR A 326 1.52 21.92 9.81
C THR A 326 2.37 23.11 10.24
N GLU A 327 1.81 24.00 11.06
CA GLU A 327 2.55 25.15 11.62
C GLU A 327 3.73 24.71 12.48
N ILE A 328 3.59 23.62 13.23
CA ILE A 328 4.67 23.08 14.07
C ILE A 328 5.87 22.69 13.20
N LEU A 329 5.65 21.95 12.12
CA LEU A 329 6.72 21.56 11.20
C LEU A 329 7.32 22.76 10.48
N ALA A 330 6.51 23.73 10.08
CA ALA A 330 7.00 24.96 9.48
C ALA A 330 7.90 25.73 10.44
N ASN A 331 7.52 25.85 11.71
CA ASN A 331 8.35 26.45 12.77
C ASN A 331 9.65 25.67 12.98
N GLN A 332 9.60 24.34 13.08
CA GLN A 332 10.81 23.51 13.24
C GLN A 332 11.78 23.69 12.06
N HIS A 333 11.28 23.68 10.82
CA HIS A 333 12.11 23.93 9.65
C HIS A 333 12.70 25.35 9.67
N TYR A 334 11.90 26.34 10.06
CA TYR A 334 12.35 27.72 10.15
C TYR A 334 13.51 27.87 11.15
N GLU A 335 13.36 27.36 12.37
CA GLU A 335 14.42 27.44 13.39
C GLU A 335 15.66 26.66 12.94
N THR A 336 15.50 25.44 12.44
CA THR A 336 16.63 24.64 11.94
C THR A 336 17.39 25.33 10.82
N ILE A 337 16.68 25.90 9.84
CA ILE A 337 17.32 26.58 8.70
C ILE A 337 18.00 27.87 9.17
N LYS A 338 17.38 28.61 10.08
CA LYS A 338 17.95 29.83 10.64
C LYS A 338 19.25 29.56 11.44
N GLU A 339 19.26 28.47 12.21
CA GLU A 339 20.48 28.03 12.92
C GLU A 339 21.59 27.65 11.93
N LEU A 340 21.26 26.86 10.90
CA LEU A 340 22.22 26.42 9.90
C LEU A 340 22.80 27.57 9.08
N LEU A 341 22.01 28.62 8.84
CA LEU A 341 22.43 29.81 8.09
C LEU A 341 23.01 30.93 8.99
N PHE A 342 23.24 30.62 10.27
CA PHE A 342 23.82 31.63 11.21
C PHE A 342 25.12 32.21 10.67
N GLY A 343 25.23 33.54 10.69
CA GLY A 343 26.37 34.26 10.16
C GLY A 343 26.38 34.50 8.64
N MET A 344 25.40 33.98 7.92
CA MET A 344 25.20 34.25 6.50
C MET A 344 24.15 35.36 6.31
N ASP A 345 24.38 36.27 5.38
CA ASP A 345 23.42 37.36 5.06
C ASP A 345 22.30 36.87 4.14
N ILE A 346 21.44 35.99 4.68
CA ILE A 346 20.30 35.42 3.99
C ILE A 346 19.04 35.65 4.81
N ARG A 347 18.11 36.43 4.28
CA ARG A 347 16.84 36.68 4.95
C ARG A 347 15.88 35.50 4.75
N VAL A 348 15.55 34.82 5.84
CA VAL A 348 14.60 33.71 5.93
C VAL A 348 13.39 34.17 6.72
N GLU A 349 12.20 33.92 6.21
CA GLU A 349 10.95 34.30 6.86
C GLU A 349 10.01 33.10 6.99
N LEU A 350 9.15 33.16 8.02
CA LEU A 350 8.11 32.18 8.28
C LEU A 350 6.74 32.80 7.99
N LEU A 351 5.90 32.11 7.21
CA LEU A 351 4.53 32.51 6.90
C LEU A 351 3.55 31.38 7.17
N THR A 352 2.75 31.55 8.23
CA THR A 352 1.68 30.61 8.64
C THR A 352 0.35 31.37 8.77
N GLY A 353 -0.74 30.66 8.99
CA GLY A 353 -2.05 31.26 9.20
C GLY A 353 -2.15 32.16 10.45
N SER A 354 -1.26 31.94 11.43
CA SER A 354 -1.18 32.74 12.67
C SER A 354 -0.49 34.09 12.48
N ILE A 355 0.31 34.28 11.42
CA ILE A 355 1.02 35.52 11.15
C ILE A 355 0.14 36.52 10.43
N LYS A 356 -0.19 37.64 11.11
CA LYS A 356 -1.12 38.68 10.64
C LYS A 356 -0.53 40.10 10.76
N GLY A 357 -1.22 41.08 10.19
CA GLY A 357 -0.93 42.48 10.33
C GLY A 357 0.41 42.92 9.74
N LYS A 358 1.08 43.89 10.38
CA LYS A 358 2.33 44.50 9.89
C LYS A 358 3.47 43.51 9.61
N LYS A 359 3.55 42.44 10.41
CA LYS A 359 4.56 41.39 10.19
C LYS A 359 4.32 40.65 8.87
N ARG A 360 3.06 40.30 8.59
CA ARG A 360 2.69 39.68 7.32
C ARG A 360 2.97 40.60 6.14
N GLU A 361 2.60 41.89 6.24
CA GLU A 361 2.83 42.87 5.19
C GLU A 361 4.33 43.05 4.88
N ALA A 362 5.18 43.10 5.91
CA ALA A 362 6.63 43.19 5.75
C ALA A 362 7.20 41.97 5.01
N ILE A 363 6.70 40.76 5.32
CA ILE A 363 7.11 39.53 4.62
C ILE A 363 6.69 39.59 3.14
N LEU A 364 5.43 39.94 2.87
CA LEU A 364 4.89 40.02 1.51
C LEU A 364 5.65 41.06 0.67
N THR A 365 5.95 42.21 1.24
CA THR A 365 6.77 43.25 0.58
C THR A 365 8.17 42.73 0.30
N GLY A 366 8.84 42.10 1.28
CA GLY A 366 10.17 41.54 1.11
C GLY A 366 10.24 40.40 0.07
N LEU A 367 9.13 39.66 -0.16
CA LEU A 367 9.05 38.67 -1.23
C LEU A 367 9.00 39.33 -2.61
N LEU A 368 8.20 40.39 -2.75
CA LEU A 368 8.06 41.14 -3.99
C LEU A 368 9.36 41.89 -4.38
N THR A 369 10.07 42.44 -3.41
CA THR A 369 11.37 43.14 -3.64
C THR A 369 12.53 42.16 -3.87
N GLY A 370 12.35 40.88 -3.50
CA GLY A 370 13.41 39.87 -3.54
C GLY A 370 14.36 39.93 -2.34
N ASP A 371 14.07 40.73 -1.30
CA ASP A 371 14.85 40.79 -0.06
C ASP A 371 14.72 39.52 0.78
N VAL A 372 13.50 38.96 0.83
CA VAL A 372 13.26 37.63 1.42
C VAL A 372 13.72 36.57 0.42
N LYS A 373 14.77 35.85 0.78
CA LYS A 373 15.41 34.84 -0.07
C LYS A 373 14.76 33.47 0.07
N ILE A 374 14.41 33.09 1.29
CA ILE A 374 13.79 31.80 1.62
C ILE A 374 12.50 32.07 2.41
N LEU A 375 11.39 31.54 1.94
CA LEU A 375 10.13 31.54 2.67
C LEU A 375 9.79 30.13 3.11
N ILE A 376 9.51 29.97 4.40
CA ILE A 376 9.04 28.72 4.98
C ILE A 376 7.62 28.92 5.46
N GLY A 377 6.73 27.97 5.24
CA GLY A 377 5.37 28.12 5.70
C GLY A 377 4.47 26.91 5.45
N THR A 378 3.21 27.12 5.74
CA THR A 378 2.14 26.14 5.48
C THR A 378 1.42 26.46 4.18
N HIS A 379 0.16 26.02 4.04
CA HIS A 379 -0.70 26.40 2.91
C HIS A 379 -0.85 27.93 2.72
N ALA A 380 -0.56 28.75 3.72
CA ALA A 380 -0.55 30.21 3.61
C ALA A 380 0.40 30.73 2.51
N VAL A 381 1.44 29.98 2.17
CA VAL A 381 2.39 30.32 1.09
C VAL A 381 1.73 30.29 -0.31
N ILE A 382 0.67 29.52 -0.48
CA ILE A 382 -0.02 29.35 -1.77
C ILE A 382 -1.16 30.36 -1.98
N GLU A 383 -1.47 31.18 -0.98
CA GLU A 383 -2.51 32.20 -1.08
C GLU A 383 -2.19 33.20 -2.21
N ASP A 384 -3.23 33.71 -2.86
CA ASP A 384 -3.09 34.60 -4.03
C ASP A 384 -2.38 35.92 -3.69
N THR A 385 -2.41 36.31 -2.42
CA THR A 385 -1.70 37.50 -1.90
C THR A 385 -0.19 37.34 -1.79
N VAL A 386 0.32 36.10 -1.82
CA VAL A 386 1.74 35.79 -1.69
C VAL A 386 2.37 35.74 -3.09
N ASN A 387 3.18 36.75 -3.42
CA ASN A 387 3.85 36.85 -4.71
C ASN A 387 5.37 36.98 -4.51
N PHE A 388 6.11 36.18 -5.27
CA PHE A 388 7.57 36.21 -5.29
C PHE A 388 8.07 37.08 -6.43
N SER A 389 9.21 37.72 -6.25
CA SER A 389 9.94 38.40 -7.33
C SER A 389 10.44 37.39 -8.37
N SER A 390 11.04 36.29 -7.93
CA SER A 390 11.60 35.25 -8.80
C SER A 390 11.72 33.92 -8.05
N LEU A 391 10.65 33.15 -7.98
CA LEU A 391 10.64 31.83 -7.33
C LEU A 391 11.26 30.79 -8.25
N GLY A 392 12.40 30.20 -7.86
CA GLY A 392 13.10 29.19 -8.67
C GLY A 392 12.95 27.76 -8.17
N LEU A 393 12.78 27.57 -6.87
CA LEU A 393 12.69 26.25 -6.23
C LEU A 393 11.60 26.22 -5.15
N VAL A 394 10.78 25.18 -5.19
CA VAL A 394 9.81 24.86 -4.14
C VAL A 394 10.16 23.51 -3.55
N VAL A 395 10.32 23.46 -2.24
CA VAL A 395 10.45 22.23 -1.45
C VAL A 395 9.12 21.94 -0.78
N ILE A 396 8.62 20.71 -0.87
CA ILE A 396 7.35 20.28 -0.27
C ILE A 396 7.65 19.12 0.67
N ASP A 397 7.42 19.31 1.96
CA ASP A 397 7.56 18.24 2.94
C ASP A 397 6.25 17.45 3.10
N GLU A 398 6.35 16.12 3.14
CA GLU A 398 5.23 15.18 3.32
C GLU A 398 4.01 15.47 2.41
N GLN A 399 4.23 15.43 1.12
CA GLN A 399 3.28 15.84 0.08
C GLN A 399 1.89 15.16 0.14
N HIS A 400 1.77 13.97 0.69
CA HIS A 400 0.48 13.25 0.75
C HIS A 400 -0.64 14.05 1.45
N ARG A 401 -0.28 15.09 2.20
CA ARG A 401 -1.20 15.99 2.88
C ARG A 401 -1.61 17.21 2.04
N PHE A 402 -1.03 17.40 0.84
CA PHE A 402 -1.37 18.51 -0.06
C PHE A 402 -2.18 18.06 -1.27
N GLY A 403 -3.34 18.70 -1.52
CA GLY A 403 -4.20 18.40 -2.66
C GLY A 403 -3.60 18.81 -4.02
N VAL A 404 -4.10 18.19 -5.10
CA VAL A 404 -3.64 18.47 -6.48
C VAL A 404 -3.87 19.93 -6.87
N ALA A 405 -5.01 20.51 -6.48
CA ALA A 405 -5.36 21.90 -6.78
C ALA A 405 -4.44 22.91 -6.09
N GLN A 406 -3.97 22.62 -4.88
CA GLN A 406 -3.06 23.47 -4.12
C GLN A 406 -1.68 23.56 -4.80
N ARG A 407 -1.22 22.46 -5.40
CA ARG A 407 0.06 22.41 -6.14
C ARG A 407 -0.01 23.17 -7.45
N ALA A 408 -1.12 23.10 -8.15
CA ALA A 408 -1.32 23.83 -9.41
C ALA A 408 -1.22 25.35 -9.23
N ARG A 409 -1.66 25.89 -8.09
CA ARG A 409 -1.57 27.33 -7.77
C ARG A 409 -0.13 27.85 -7.67
N LEU A 410 0.81 27.04 -7.15
CA LEU A 410 2.23 27.43 -7.13
C LEU A 410 2.83 27.57 -8.53
N TRP A 411 2.35 26.82 -9.50
CA TRP A 411 2.88 26.81 -10.86
C TRP A 411 2.40 27.99 -11.69
N THR A 412 1.25 28.55 -11.33
CA THR A 412 0.65 29.68 -12.05
C THR A 412 1.21 31.05 -11.61
N LYS A 413 1.98 31.10 -10.50
CA LYS A 413 2.51 32.35 -9.94
C LYS A 413 3.74 32.91 -10.68
N ASN A 414 4.31 32.15 -11.62
CA ASN A 414 5.51 32.55 -12.36
C ASN A 414 5.35 32.38 -13.87
N ILE A 415 6.18 33.10 -14.63
CA ILE A 415 6.26 32.96 -16.10
C ILE A 415 6.69 31.53 -16.49
N GLN A 416 7.60 30.94 -15.73
CA GLN A 416 7.99 29.53 -15.84
C GLN A 416 7.73 28.83 -14.50
N PRO A 417 7.32 27.55 -14.52
CA PRO A 417 7.12 26.82 -13.28
C PRO A 417 8.45 26.65 -12.52
N PRO A 418 8.46 26.86 -11.20
CA PRO A 418 9.66 26.62 -10.39
C PRO A 418 10.02 25.13 -10.41
N HIS A 419 11.28 24.81 -10.10
CA HIS A 419 11.68 23.45 -9.77
C HIS A 419 10.98 22.97 -8.51
N VAL A 420 10.65 21.68 -8.45
CA VAL A 420 9.94 21.07 -7.31
C VAL A 420 10.75 19.93 -6.74
N LEU A 421 11.06 20.01 -5.47
CA LEU A 421 11.63 18.94 -4.67
C LEU A 421 10.63 18.52 -3.61
N VAL A 422 10.19 17.28 -3.64
CA VAL A 422 9.29 16.72 -2.65
C VAL A 422 10.08 15.83 -1.70
N MET A 423 9.92 16.03 -0.41
CA MET A 423 10.53 15.19 0.62
C MET A 423 9.49 14.26 1.22
N THR A 424 9.85 13.03 1.51
CA THR A 424 9.04 12.10 2.28
C THR A 424 9.88 11.19 3.17
N ALA A 425 9.39 10.95 4.37
CA ALA A 425 9.93 9.91 5.25
C ALA A 425 9.20 8.57 5.05
N THR A 426 8.04 8.58 4.38
CA THR A 426 7.30 7.36 4.09
C THR A 426 8.08 6.52 3.09
N PRO A 427 8.43 5.27 3.44
CA PRO A 427 9.06 4.38 2.49
C PRO A 427 8.09 4.11 1.33
N ILE A 428 8.56 4.39 0.12
CA ILE A 428 7.78 4.13 -1.09
C ILE A 428 8.33 2.84 -1.69
N PRO A 429 7.52 1.78 -1.81
CA PRO A 429 7.93 0.55 -2.45
C PRO A 429 8.43 0.80 -3.86
N ARG A 430 9.44 0.05 -4.32
CA ARG A 430 10.02 0.22 -5.65
C ARG A 430 8.97 0.18 -6.77
N THR A 431 7.93 -0.63 -6.63
CA THR A 431 6.81 -0.68 -7.57
C THR A 431 6.05 0.63 -7.70
N LEU A 432 5.77 1.28 -6.57
CA LEU A 432 5.20 2.61 -6.57
C LEU A 432 6.22 3.66 -7.02
N GLN A 433 7.52 3.41 -6.79
CA GLN A 433 8.60 4.21 -7.34
C GLN A 433 8.56 4.20 -8.87
N PHE A 434 8.38 3.04 -9.51
CA PHE A 434 8.26 2.94 -10.97
C PHE A 434 7.02 3.68 -11.49
N SER A 435 5.87 3.56 -10.85
CA SER A 435 4.67 4.32 -11.23
C SER A 435 4.83 5.83 -11.03
N LEU A 436 5.63 6.24 -10.05
CA LEU A 436 5.97 7.64 -9.79
C LEU A 436 7.10 8.18 -10.68
N MET A 437 8.00 7.32 -11.20
CA MET A 437 9.09 7.72 -12.10
C MET A 437 8.59 8.34 -13.41
N GLY A 438 7.40 7.99 -13.87
CA GLY A 438 6.74 8.69 -14.97
C GLY A 438 6.28 10.10 -14.61
N ALA A 439 5.93 10.31 -13.35
CA ALA A 439 5.47 11.59 -12.82
C ALA A 439 6.60 12.39 -12.16
N ARG A 440 7.64 11.71 -11.61
CA ARG A 440 8.76 12.33 -10.87
C ARG A 440 10.02 11.48 -10.94
N ASP A 441 11.16 12.18 -10.91
CA ASP A 441 12.44 11.53 -10.66
C ASP A 441 12.57 11.20 -9.18
N LEU A 442 13.26 10.12 -8.84
CA LEU A 442 13.40 9.63 -7.48
C LEU A 442 14.85 9.63 -7.03
N SER A 443 15.09 10.15 -5.82
CA SER A 443 16.35 10.01 -5.09
C SER A 443 16.08 9.40 -3.72
N VAL A 444 16.94 8.45 -3.30
CA VAL A 444 16.79 7.76 -2.02
C VAL A 444 18.05 7.95 -1.18
N ILE A 445 17.87 8.41 0.06
CA ILE A 445 18.92 8.45 1.08
C ILE A 445 18.74 7.22 1.97
N GLN A 446 19.57 6.20 1.74
CA GLN A 446 19.52 4.93 2.49
C GLN A 446 20.49 4.89 3.67
N THR A 447 21.43 5.82 3.73
CA THR A 447 22.46 5.82 4.78
C THR A 447 21.86 6.33 6.08
N PRO A 448 21.86 5.54 7.15
CA PRO A 448 21.44 6.02 8.46
C PRO A 448 22.44 7.09 8.95
N PRO A 449 21.99 8.09 9.72
CA PRO A 449 22.89 9.05 10.31
C PRO A 449 23.86 8.37 11.28
N PRO A 450 25.11 8.83 11.35
CA PRO A 450 26.08 8.33 12.32
C PRO A 450 25.56 8.57 13.75
N ASN A 451 25.88 7.67 14.68
CA ASN A 451 25.53 7.72 16.10
C ASN A 451 24.06 7.50 16.49
N ARG A 452 23.30 6.73 15.71
CA ARG A 452 21.98 6.24 16.14
C ARG A 452 22.03 4.75 16.43
N TYR A 453 21.37 4.36 17.54
CA TYR A 453 21.15 2.96 17.87
C TYR A 453 19.88 2.44 17.19
N PRO A 454 19.85 1.17 16.78
CA PRO A 454 18.60 0.51 16.37
C PRO A 454 17.55 0.63 17.47
N ILE A 455 16.29 0.81 17.08
CA ILE A 455 15.17 0.87 18.03
C ILE A 455 14.80 -0.56 18.41
N GLN A 456 15.00 -0.92 19.67
CA GLN A 456 14.61 -2.24 20.16
C GLN A 456 13.08 -2.37 20.10
N THR A 457 12.61 -3.25 19.23
CA THR A 457 11.18 -3.44 18.95
C THR A 457 10.73 -4.79 19.50
N GLU A 458 9.68 -4.80 20.30
CA GLU A 458 9.16 -6.00 20.97
C GLU A 458 7.64 -6.06 20.84
N VAL A 459 7.12 -7.26 20.55
CA VAL A 459 5.67 -7.53 20.52
C VAL A 459 5.27 -8.22 21.81
N HIS A 460 4.34 -7.64 22.53
CA HIS A 460 3.81 -8.17 23.79
C HIS A 460 2.28 -8.35 23.73
N THR A 461 1.77 -9.32 24.47
CA THR A 461 0.35 -9.34 24.82
C THR A 461 0.06 -8.16 25.74
N PHE A 462 -1.08 -7.49 25.56
CA PHE A 462 -1.46 -6.36 26.41
C PHE A 462 -1.35 -6.71 27.88
N ASN A 463 -0.54 -5.94 28.60
CA ASN A 463 -0.35 -6.04 30.03
C ASN A 463 -0.05 -4.64 30.60
N GLU A 464 -0.73 -4.27 31.69
CA GLU A 464 -0.49 -2.99 32.38
C GLU A 464 0.93 -2.87 32.92
N GLU A 465 1.52 -3.96 33.40
CA GLU A 465 2.89 -4.00 33.91
C GLU A 465 3.91 -3.58 32.87
N VAL A 466 3.78 -4.03 31.61
CA VAL A 466 4.69 -3.64 30.50
C VAL A 466 4.67 -2.14 30.28
N ILE A 467 3.47 -1.52 30.33
CA ILE A 467 3.32 -0.08 30.17
C ILE A 467 3.96 0.66 31.33
N VAL A 468 3.67 0.24 32.56
CA VAL A 468 4.19 0.86 33.80
C VAL A 468 5.71 0.75 33.88
N ASP A 469 6.28 -0.43 33.59
CA ASP A 469 7.71 -0.65 33.60
C ASP A 469 8.44 0.18 32.54
N ALA A 470 7.89 0.26 31.33
CA ALA A 470 8.45 1.06 30.25
C ALA A 470 8.46 2.57 30.62
N ILE A 471 7.38 3.08 31.23
CA ILE A 471 7.29 4.49 31.66
C ILE A 471 8.28 4.75 32.80
N ASN A 472 8.32 3.89 33.84
CA ASN A 472 9.24 4.05 34.95
C ASN A 472 10.71 4.01 34.50
N PHE A 473 11.06 3.10 33.59
CA PHE A 473 12.39 3.04 33.04
C PHE A 473 12.77 4.34 32.32
N GLU A 474 11.86 4.87 31.49
CA GLU A 474 12.11 6.10 30.74
C GLU A 474 12.22 7.32 31.66
N MET A 475 11.32 7.45 32.66
CA MET A 475 11.38 8.50 33.67
C MET A 475 12.67 8.46 34.49
N SER A 476 13.17 7.26 34.83
CA SER A 476 14.43 7.10 35.60
C SER A 476 15.66 7.68 34.89
N ARG A 477 15.63 7.78 33.57
CA ARG A 477 16.70 8.38 32.75
C ARG A 477 16.36 9.75 32.19
N ASN A 478 15.33 10.41 32.74
CA ASN A 478 14.82 11.72 32.31
C ASN A 478 14.40 11.74 30.83
N GLY A 479 13.77 10.68 30.37
CA GLY A 479 13.21 10.57 29.04
C GLY A 479 11.69 10.75 29.06
N GLN A 480 11.09 10.72 27.87
CA GLN A 480 9.67 10.86 27.66
C GLN A 480 9.11 9.68 26.85
N VAL A 481 7.83 9.42 27.03
CA VAL A 481 7.14 8.27 26.41
C VAL A 481 5.98 8.73 25.54
N PHE A 482 5.90 8.18 24.31
CA PHE A 482 4.67 8.19 23.53
C PHE A 482 3.85 6.93 23.82
N LEU A 483 2.57 7.11 24.10
CA LEU A 483 1.61 6.01 24.17
C LEU A 483 0.53 6.23 23.12
N VAL A 484 0.52 5.39 22.09
CA VAL A 484 -0.42 5.50 20.97
C VAL A 484 -1.57 4.53 21.16
N ASN A 485 -2.79 5.03 20.99
CA ASN A 485 -4.00 4.22 21.00
C ASN A 485 -4.95 4.66 19.88
N ASN A 486 -5.52 3.71 19.15
CA ASN A 486 -6.33 4.01 17.96
C ASN A 486 -7.72 4.61 18.29
N ARG A 487 -8.22 4.44 19.52
CA ARG A 487 -9.56 4.87 19.92
C ARG A 487 -9.47 5.98 20.96
N ILE A 488 -10.10 7.13 20.65
CA ILE A 488 -10.17 8.29 21.55
C ILE A 488 -10.86 7.94 22.86
N SER A 489 -11.92 7.13 22.83
CA SER A 489 -12.68 6.72 24.03
C SER A 489 -11.83 6.05 25.11
N ASN A 490 -10.74 5.41 24.76
CA ASN A 490 -9.89 4.64 25.68
C ASN A 490 -8.74 5.47 26.27
N LEU A 491 -8.49 6.69 25.77
CA LEU A 491 -7.37 7.51 26.24
C LEU A 491 -7.50 7.92 27.72
N PRO A 492 -8.70 8.32 28.22
CA PRO A 492 -8.88 8.63 29.64
C PRO A 492 -8.65 7.43 30.58
N GLU A 493 -9.05 6.23 30.15
CA GLU A 493 -8.86 4.99 30.93
C GLU A 493 -7.37 4.65 31.05
N LEU A 494 -6.62 4.77 29.96
CA LEU A 494 -5.16 4.57 29.96
C LEU A 494 -4.47 5.60 30.86
N LYS A 495 -4.90 6.86 30.82
CA LYS A 495 -4.39 7.91 31.72
C LYS A 495 -4.64 7.54 33.18
N ALA A 496 -5.86 7.20 33.54
CA ALA A 496 -6.23 6.83 34.89
C ALA A 496 -5.49 5.59 35.40
N MET A 497 -5.23 4.62 34.52
CA MET A 497 -4.44 3.43 34.83
C MET A 497 -2.99 3.81 35.16
N ILE A 498 -2.36 4.66 34.35
CA ILE A 498 -0.98 5.08 34.59
C ILE A 498 -0.89 5.92 35.88
N GLU A 499 -1.80 6.88 36.10
CA GLU A 499 -1.83 7.71 37.33
C GLU A 499 -2.01 6.87 38.60
N ARG A 500 -2.74 5.77 38.52
CA ARG A 500 -2.91 4.84 39.65
C ARG A 500 -1.60 4.14 40.04
N HIS A 501 -0.78 3.77 39.06
CA HIS A 501 0.48 3.05 39.29
C HIS A 501 1.68 4.01 39.47
N ILE A 502 1.64 5.17 38.84
CA ILE A 502 2.72 6.17 38.86
C ILE A 502 2.11 7.55 39.14
N PRO A 503 1.82 7.86 40.43
CA PRO A 503 1.11 9.12 40.78
C PRO A 503 1.84 10.39 40.37
N ASP A 504 3.17 10.36 40.30
CA ASP A 504 4.00 11.52 39.96
C ASP A 504 4.18 11.72 38.44
N CYS A 505 3.60 10.85 37.62
CA CYS A 505 3.72 10.93 36.15
C CYS A 505 2.86 12.08 35.60
N ARG A 506 3.48 12.99 34.87
CA ARG A 506 2.79 14.09 34.19
C ARG A 506 2.31 13.63 32.82
N ILE A 507 1.01 13.54 32.62
CA ILE A 507 0.39 12.93 31.45
C ILE A 507 -0.45 13.94 30.69
N ALA A 508 -0.19 14.09 29.39
CA ALA A 508 -1.06 14.80 28.46
C ALA A 508 -1.80 13.83 27.54
N ILE A 509 -2.99 14.24 27.09
CA ILE A 509 -3.76 13.55 26.06
C ILE A 509 -3.90 14.47 24.86
N GLY A 510 -3.61 13.92 23.65
CA GLY A 510 -3.76 14.64 22.39
C GLY A 510 -4.46 13.77 21.32
N HIS A 511 -5.47 14.29 20.64
CA HIS A 511 -6.14 13.59 19.55
C HIS A 511 -6.69 14.54 18.48
N GLY A 512 -6.92 14.01 17.28
CA GLY A 512 -7.29 14.80 16.10
C GLY A 512 -8.68 15.45 16.12
N GLN A 513 -9.51 15.20 17.15
CA GLN A 513 -10.79 15.88 17.34
C GLN A 513 -10.70 17.11 18.26
N MET A 514 -9.52 17.36 18.84
CA MET A 514 -9.27 18.58 19.61
C MET A 514 -9.15 19.79 18.68
N GLU A 515 -9.45 20.97 19.24
CA GLU A 515 -9.16 22.22 18.53
C GLU A 515 -7.67 22.31 18.20
N PRO A 516 -7.29 22.69 16.98
CA PRO A 516 -5.89 22.72 16.54
C PRO A 516 -4.96 23.49 17.48
N THR A 517 -5.43 24.61 18.00
CA THR A 517 -4.66 25.47 18.94
C THR A 517 -4.45 24.81 20.31
N GLU A 518 -5.38 24.01 20.79
CA GLU A 518 -5.26 23.25 22.04
C GLU A 518 -4.28 22.09 21.85
N LEU A 519 -4.41 21.34 20.77
CA LEU A 519 -3.52 20.25 20.42
C LEU A 519 -2.07 20.75 20.29
N GLU A 520 -1.89 21.88 19.64
CA GLU A 520 -0.58 22.52 19.47
C GLU A 520 0.07 22.88 20.81
N LYS A 521 -0.68 23.45 21.76
CA LYS A 521 -0.21 23.74 23.13
C LYS A 521 0.24 22.47 23.86
N ILE A 522 -0.49 21.39 23.73
CA ILE A 522 -0.15 20.10 24.35
C ILE A 522 1.16 19.57 23.77
N ILE A 523 1.31 19.62 22.45
CA ILE A 523 2.52 19.14 21.79
C ILE A 523 3.72 20.02 22.19
N PHE A 524 3.59 21.35 22.21
CA PHE A 524 4.64 22.24 22.67
C PHE A 524 5.02 21.99 24.14
N GLY A 525 4.02 21.77 25.02
CA GLY A 525 4.28 21.39 26.40
C GLY A 525 5.07 20.08 26.50
N PHE A 526 4.73 19.09 25.68
CA PHE A 526 5.50 17.84 25.64
C PHE A 526 6.93 18.02 25.12
N VAL A 527 7.13 18.82 24.09
CA VAL A 527 8.46 19.17 23.58
C VAL A 527 9.31 19.87 24.66
N ASN A 528 8.69 20.73 25.47
CA ASN A 528 9.33 21.51 26.54
C ASN A 528 9.44 20.78 27.89
N TYR A 529 9.20 19.48 27.93
CA TYR A 529 9.27 18.65 29.15
C TYR A 529 8.23 18.93 30.23
N ASP A 530 7.11 19.55 29.89
CA ASP A 530 6.02 19.75 30.83
C ASP A 530 5.32 18.43 31.17
N TYR A 531 5.46 17.41 30.30
CA TYR A 531 4.84 16.09 30.44
C TYR A 531 5.86 14.97 30.26
N ASP A 532 5.69 13.90 31.01
CA ASP A 532 6.51 12.67 30.91
C ASP A 532 5.93 11.68 29.88
N VAL A 533 4.60 11.65 29.75
CA VAL A 533 3.88 10.78 28.82
C VAL A 533 2.90 11.60 27.99
N LEU A 534 2.92 11.41 26.69
CA LEU A 534 1.89 11.86 25.77
C LEU A 534 1.07 10.66 25.29
N ILE A 535 -0.20 10.59 25.72
CA ILE A 535 -1.15 9.61 25.21
C ILE A 535 -1.83 10.22 24.00
N ALA A 536 -1.71 9.59 22.84
CA ALA A 536 -2.22 10.18 21.61
C ALA A 536 -2.83 9.15 20.66
N THR A 537 -3.63 9.64 19.73
CA THR A 537 -4.00 8.89 18.53
C THR A 537 -2.89 9.04 17.48
N THR A 538 -3.15 8.71 16.21
CA THR A 538 -2.21 8.77 15.08
C THR A 538 -1.63 10.17 14.77
N ILE A 539 -1.96 11.21 15.52
CA ILE A 539 -1.41 12.56 15.35
C ILE A 539 0.12 12.63 15.44
N ILE A 540 0.73 11.64 16.09
CA ILE A 540 2.20 11.51 16.20
C ILE A 540 2.85 11.27 14.82
N GLU A 541 2.11 10.85 13.82
CA GLU A 541 2.61 10.65 12.45
C GLU A 541 3.09 11.95 11.77
N SER A 542 2.78 13.11 12.33
CA SER A 542 2.96 14.41 11.67
C SER A 542 4.40 14.98 11.60
N GLY A 543 5.44 14.18 11.78
CA GLY A 543 6.82 14.61 11.52
C GLY A 543 7.51 15.41 12.63
N ILE A 544 6.85 15.61 13.77
CA ILE A 544 7.37 16.38 14.91
C ILE A 544 8.62 15.70 15.48
N ASP A 545 9.68 16.46 15.68
CA ASP A 545 10.92 15.99 16.30
C ASP A 545 10.90 16.22 17.81
N ILE A 546 10.98 15.14 18.58
CA ILE A 546 11.07 15.19 20.04
C ILE A 546 12.24 14.32 20.48
N PRO A 547 13.44 14.88 20.54
CA PRO A 547 14.66 14.11 20.79
C PRO A 547 14.67 13.36 22.11
N ASN A 548 13.92 13.82 23.12
CA ASN A 548 13.86 13.19 24.43
C ASN A 548 12.85 12.05 24.54
N ALA A 549 11.97 11.87 23.56
CA ALA A 549 11.09 10.74 23.51
C ALA A 549 11.85 9.51 22.97
N ASN A 550 12.22 8.61 23.86
CA ASN A 550 13.02 7.43 23.52
C ASN A 550 12.24 6.12 23.64
N THR A 551 11.01 6.17 24.12
CA THR A 551 10.12 5.01 24.20
C THR A 551 8.77 5.32 23.55
N ILE A 552 8.32 4.41 22.70
CA ILE A 552 6.97 4.44 22.14
C ILE A 552 6.25 3.12 22.46
N ILE A 553 5.02 3.23 22.95
CA ILE A 553 4.14 2.12 23.22
C ILE A 553 2.94 2.24 22.29
N ILE A 554 2.69 1.24 21.46
CA ILE A 554 1.57 1.23 20.51
C ILE A 554 0.57 0.18 20.97
N ASN A 555 -0.56 0.66 21.52
CA ASN A 555 -1.62 -0.22 21.96
C ASN A 555 -2.53 -0.64 20.79
N GLN A 556 -3.01 -1.88 20.81
CA GLN A 556 -3.78 -2.49 19.72
C GLN A 556 -3.03 -2.40 18.39
N ALA A 557 -1.75 -2.73 18.40
CA ALA A 557 -0.84 -2.60 17.25
C ALA A 557 -1.31 -3.37 16.00
N GLN A 558 -2.10 -4.43 16.15
CA GLN A 558 -2.69 -5.20 15.05
C GLN A 558 -3.64 -4.38 14.16
N ASN A 559 -4.16 -3.27 14.66
CA ASN A 559 -5.10 -2.41 13.92
C ASN A 559 -4.40 -1.38 13.02
N PHE A 560 -3.07 -1.29 13.08
CA PHE A 560 -2.27 -0.37 12.28
C PHE A 560 -1.65 -1.06 11.07
N GLY A 561 -1.46 -0.31 9.98
CA GLY A 561 -0.69 -0.75 8.84
C GLY A 561 0.80 -0.87 9.16
N LEU A 562 1.54 -1.67 8.39
CA LEU A 562 2.98 -1.85 8.61
C LEU A 562 3.75 -0.55 8.41
N SER A 563 3.37 0.26 7.41
CA SER A 563 3.94 1.58 7.17
C SER A 563 3.65 2.55 8.31
N ASP A 564 2.44 2.51 8.90
CA ASP A 564 2.07 3.37 10.04
C ASP A 564 2.90 3.01 11.27
N LEU A 565 3.03 1.70 11.56
CA LEU A 565 3.88 1.21 12.66
C LEU A 565 5.34 1.64 12.48
N HIS A 566 5.86 1.57 11.26
CA HIS A 566 7.23 2.01 10.97
C HIS A 566 7.41 3.52 11.17
N GLN A 567 6.47 4.34 10.71
CA GLN A 567 6.49 5.79 10.90
C GLN A 567 6.40 6.17 12.38
N MET A 568 5.49 5.56 13.13
CA MET A 568 5.35 5.78 14.56
C MET A 568 6.62 5.35 15.31
N ARG A 569 7.17 4.17 15.01
CA ARG A 569 8.45 3.72 15.58
C ARG A 569 9.58 4.73 15.30
N GLY A 570 9.63 5.31 14.12
CA GLY A 570 10.63 6.32 13.75
C GLY A 570 10.51 7.65 14.50
N ARG A 571 9.51 7.83 15.36
CA ARG A 571 9.38 9.02 16.22
C ARG A 571 10.30 9.00 17.44
N VAL A 572 10.81 7.85 17.82
CA VAL A 572 11.78 7.67 18.89
C VAL A 572 13.17 7.36 18.32
N GLY A 573 14.20 7.33 19.18
CA GLY A 573 15.57 7.02 18.77
C GLY A 573 16.26 8.15 18.02
N ARG A 574 15.92 9.40 18.32
CA ARG A 574 16.53 10.59 17.71
C ARG A 574 17.64 11.21 18.55
N SER A 575 17.95 10.62 19.68
CA SER A 575 19.06 10.99 20.55
C SER A 575 20.13 9.87 20.58
N ASN A 576 21.19 10.11 21.32
CA ASN A 576 22.25 9.13 21.58
C ASN A 576 21.86 8.08 22.66
N LYS A 577 20.59 8.07 23.08
CA LYS A 577 20.05 7.10 24.04
C LYS A 577 19.42 5.93 23.32
N LYS A 578 19.52 4.74 23.91
CA LYS A 578 18.83 3.53 23.40
C LYS A 578 17.32 3.76 23.44
N ALA A 579 16.64 3.46 22.33
CA ALA A 579 15.20 3.64 22.18
C ALA A 579 14.46 2.32 22.11
N PHE A 580 13.18 2.35 22.50
CA PHE A 580 12.33 1.18 22.61
C PHE A 580 10.98 1.41 21.92
N CYS A 581 10.47 0.35 21.29
CA CYS A 581 9.14 0.31 20.70
C CYS A 581 8.42 -0.94 21.19
N TYR A 582 7.39 -0.76 22.00
CA TYR A 582 6.55 -1.83 22.51
C TYR A 582 5.24 -1.89 21.73
N LEU A 583 4.99 -3.01 21.07
CA LEU A 583 3.78 -3.25 20.30
C LEU A 583 2.86 -4.16 21.12
N LEU A 584 1.77 -3.61 21.63
CA LEU A 584 0.81 -4.34 22.44
C LEU A 584 -0.34 -4.84 21.56
N ALA A 585 -0.58 -6.14 21.57
CA ALA A 585 -1.61 -6.78 20.76
C ALA A 585 -2.27 -7.94 21.54
N PRO A 586 -3.42 -8.46 21.09
CA PRO A 586 -3.93 -9.74 21.57
C PRO A 586 -2.90 -10.87 21.31
N PRO A 587 -3.05 -12.03 21.97
CA PRO A 587 -2.17 -13.17 21.71
C PRO A 587 -2.04 -13.48 20.22
N LEU A 588 -0.83 -13.73 19.73
CA LEU A 588 -0.56 -13.95 18.29
C LEU A 588 -1.43 -15.05 17.68
N SER A 589 -1.84 -16.05 18.48
CA SER A 589 -2.74 -17.14 18.06
C SER A 589 -4.15 -16.66 17.68
N SER A 590 -4.61 -15.54 18.24
CA SER A 590 -5.95 -14.98 18.00
C SER A 590 -5.96 -13.96 16.86
N LEU A 591 -4.81 -13.58 16.32
CA LEU A 591 -4.68 -12.61 15.25
C LEU A 591 -4.90 -13.23 13.87
N THR A 592 -5.39 -12.42 12.94
CA THR A 592 -5.42 -12.80 11.52
C THR A 592 -4.00 -13.06 10.99
N PRO A 593 -3.82 -13.94 10.00
CA PRO A 593 -2.50 -14.21 9.41
C PRO A 593 -1.78 -12.94 8.95
N GLU A 594 -2.52 -11.97 8.38
CA GLU A 594 -1.99 -10.68 7.91
C GLU A 594 -1.50 -9.81 9.07
N ALA A 595 -2.29 -9.67 10.14
CA ALA A 595 -1.91 -8.89 11.31
C ALA A 595 -0.66 -9.49 11.99
N ARG A 596 -0.59 -10.82 12.08
CA ARG A 596 0.58 -11.54 12.61
C ARG A 596 1.83 -11.27 11.78
N ARG A 597 1.74 -11.36 10.44
CA ARG A 597 2.87 -11.08 9.54
C ARG A 597 3.36 -9.64 9.68
N ARG A 598 2.46 -8.66 9.81
CA ARG A 598 2.82 -7.25 10.01
C ARG A 598 3.62 -7.03 11.30
N LEU A 599 3.13 -7.58 12.43
CA LEU A 599 3.82 -7.44 13.71
C LEU A 599 5.18 -8.14 13.72
N GLN A 600 5.29 -9.31 13.12
CA GLN A 600 6.56 -10.02 12.97
C GLN A 600 7.53 -9.26 12.06
N ALA A 601 7.04 -8.66 10.97
CA ALA A 601 7.88 -7.87 10.07
C ALA A 601 8.47 -6.64 10.77
N ILE A 602 7.67 -5.86 11.52
CA ILE A 602 8.16 -4.68 12.22
C ILE A 602 9.15 -5.03 13.35
N GLU A 603 8.98 -6.17 14.01
CA GLU A 603 9.89 -6.68 15.04
C GLU A 603 11.24 -7.12 14.43
N ASN A 604 11.20 -7.85 13.31
CA ASN A 604 12.40 -8.37 12.65
C ASN A 604 13.22 -7.28 11.95
N PHE A 605 12.58 -6.25 11.40
CA PHE A 605 13.25 -5.13 10.73
C PHE A 605 13.44 -3.94 11.67
N SER A 606 14.25 -4.11 12.70
CA SER A 606 14.56 -3.06 13.69
C SER A 606 15.73 -2.16 13.29
N ASP A 607 16.52 -2.53 12.28
CA ASP A 607 17.70 -1.79 11.86
C ASP A 607 17.35 -0.44 11.22
N LEU A 608 18.24 0.53 11.43
CA LEU A 608 18.16 1.84 10.78
C LEU A 608 18.31 1.68 9.26
N GLY A 609 17.39 2.26 8.49
CA GLY A 609 17.36 2.12 7.03
C GLY A 609 16.49 0.95 6.54
N SER A 610 15.84 0.20 7.43
CA SER A 610 14.93 -0.91 7.08
C SER A 610 13.62 -0.48 6.42
N GLY A 611 13.36 0.82 6.29
CA GLY A 611 12.11 1.34 5.74
C GLY A 611 11.73 0.76 4.37
N ILE A 612 12.70 0.54 3.48
CA ILE A 612 12.46 -0.08 2.18
C ILE A 612 12.02 -1.54 2.33
N HIS A 613 12.68 -2.32 3.20
CA HIS A 613 12.32 -3.72 3.45
C HIS A 613 10.92 -3.84 4.06
N ILE A 614 10.57 -2.93 4.96
CA ILE A 614 9.23 -2.84 5.56
C ILE A 614 8.18 -2.49 4.50
N ALA A 615 8.47 -1.56 3.61
CA ALA A 615 7.57 -1.21 2.52
C ALA A 615 7.36 -2.38 1.54
N MET A 616 8.41 -3.16 1.29
CA MET A 616 8.32 -4.40 0.50
C MET A 616 7.43 -5.44 1.18
N GLN A 617 7.63 -5.66 2.48
CA GLN A 617 6.80 -6.59 3.25
C GLN A 617 5.33 -6.13 3.34
N ASP A 618 5.07 -4.83 3.47
CA ASP A 618 3.69 -4.31 3.44
C ASP A 618 3.01 -4.59 2.10
N LEU A 619 3.76 -4.48 1.01
CA LEU A 619 3.28 -4.80 -0.33
C LEU A 619 2.97 -6.30 -0.49
N ASP A 620 3.83 -7.17 0.01
CA ASP A 620 3.62 -8.62 0.00
C ASP A 620 2.41 -9.04 0.84
N ILE A 621 2.15 -8.35 1.95
CA ILE A 621 1.03 -8.63 2.84
C ILE A 621 -0.30 -8.12 2.27
N ARG A 622 -0.32 -6.92 1.70
CA ARG A 622 -1.54 -6.29 1.14
C ARG A 622 -1.84 -6.72 -0.30
N GLY A 623 -0.83 -7.20 -1.03
CA GLY A 623 -0.88 -7.38 -2.46
C GLY A 623 -0.68 -6.06 -3.24
N ALA A 624 -0.05 -6.14 -4.40
CA ALA A 624 0.28 -4.97 -5.22
C ALA A 624 -0.96 -4.33 -5.89
N GLY A 625 -2.06 -5.06 -6.03
CA GLY A 625 -3.26 -4.62 -6.74
C GLY A 625 -3.97 -3.40 -6.16
N ASN A 626 -3.91 -3.19 -4.85
CA ASN A 626 -4.53 -2.02 -4.20
C ASN A 626 -3.76 -0.71 -4.41
N MET A 627 -2.52 -0.75 -4.90
CA MET A 627 -1.67 0.44 -5.04
C MET A 627 -1.72 1.06 -6.44
N LEU A 628 -2.10 0.28 -7.44
CA LEU A 628 -2.17 0.73 -8.84
C LEU A 628 -3.59 1.11 -9.29
N GLY A 629 -4.59 0.98 -8.42
CA GLY A 629 -6.00 1.23 -8.69
C GLY A 629 -6.79 -0.04 -9.00
N ALA A 630 -8.11 0.01 -8.83
CA ALA A 630 -9.01 -1.14 -8.93
C ALA A 630 -9.03 -1.79 -10.33
N GLU A 631 -8.59 -1.09 -11.37
CA GLU A 631 -8.58 -1.55 -12.75
C GLU A 631 -7.43 -2.51 -13.10
N GLN A 632 -6.40 -2.64 -12.22
CA GLN A 632 -5.17 -3.39 -12.51
C GLN A 632 -4.95 -4.60 -11.58
N SER A 633 -5.96 -5.02 -10.85
CA SER A 633 -5.78 -5.92 -9.70
C SER A 633 -5.76 -7.43 -10.00
N GLY A 634 -5.90 -7.87 -11.26
CA GLY A 634 -6.14 -9.29 -11.55
C GLY A 634 -5.00 -10.23 -11.14
N PHE A 635 -3.76 -9.91 -11.51
CA PHE A 635 -2.59 -10.79 -11.32
C PHE A 635 -1.56 -10.27 -10.31
N ILE A 636 -1.52 -8.96 -10.08
CA ILE A 636 -0.49 -8.36 -9.21
C ILE A 636 -0.67 -8.76 -7.75
N ALA A 637 -1.91 -8.99 -7.34
CA ALA A 637 -2.23 -9.44 -5.98
C ALA A 637 -1.73 -10.85 -5.65
N ASP A 638 -1.60 -11.72 -6.66
CA ASP A 638 -1.16 -13.11 -6.51
C ASP A 638 0.37 -13.28 -6.69
N LEU A 639 1.04 -12.23 -7.14
CA LEU A 639 2.49 -12.20 -7.31
C LEU A 639 3.15 -11.69 -6.05
N GLY A 640 3.99 -12.47 -5.42
CA GLY A 640 4.93 -11.94 -4.43
C GLY A 640 5.80 -10.83 -5.04
N TYR A 641 6.22 -9.87 -4.21
CA TYR A 641 6.98 -8.70 -4.63
C TYR A 641 8.21 -9.01 -5.50
N GLU A 642 9.00 -10.03 -5.15
CA GLU A 642 10.19 -10.42 -5.91
C GLU A 642 9.85 -10.90 -7.33
N THR A 643 8.77 -11.67 -7.47
CA THR A 643 8.30 -12.13 -8.78
C THR A 643 7.79 -10.98 -9.62
N TYR A 644 7.05 -10.04 -9.02
CA TYR A 644 6.62 -8.81 -9.66
C TYR A 644 7.81 -7.99 -10.20
N GLN A 645 8.84 -7.78 -9.37
CA GLN A 645 10.07 -7.07 -9.75
C GLN A 645 10.80 -7.75 -10.92
N LYS A 646 10.90 -9.08 -10.88
CA LYS A 646 11.54 -9.84 -11.94
C LYS A 646 10.81 -9.65 -13.26
N ILE A 647 9.50 -9.85 -13.29
CA ILE A 647 8.70 -9.69 -14.51
C ILE A 647 8.74 -8.24 -15.01
N LEU A 648 8.66 -7.26 -14.11
CA LEU A 648 8.73 -5.83 -14.48
C LEU A 648 10.10 -5.47 -15.08
N SER A 649 11.20 -6.03 -14.56
CA SER A 649 12.54 -5.78 -15.10
C SER A 649 12.78 -6.44 -16.46
N GLU A 650 12.08 -7.55 -16.72
CA GLU A 650 12.12 -8.26 -18.00
C GLU A 650 11.21 -7.59 -19.05
N ALA A 651 10.10 -6.92 -18.62
CA ALA A 651 9.18 -6.18 -19.49
C ALA A 651 9.72 -4.80 -19.87
#